data_0bd73f861d633c6441d48dec3e90d29c
#
_entry.id   0bd73f861d633c6441d48dec3e90d29c
#
_cell.length_a   1.000
_cell.length_b   1.000
_cell.length_c   1.000
_cell.angle_alpha   90.00
_cell.angle_beta   90.00
_cell.angle_gamma   90.00
#
_symmetry.space_group_name_H-M   'P 1'
#
loop_
_entity.id
_entity.type
_entity.pdbx_description
1 polymer ?
#
loop_
_entity_poly.entity_id
_entity_poly.type
_entity_poly.pdbx_seq_one_letter_code
_entity_poly.pdbx_strand_id
1 'polypeptide(L)'
;MYESTQDAMSVHSIDLAQESDFDLGSLRVRPARCEVEWNGNSRTLQRRVMQVLVALARARGSVVSQNDLVTRCWRGLSVSDDAIYRCISKLRKLAADYPHAPFAIEAIPGVGYRLTSAALPDDDRGAAAARPGNGYRFPFALVGAALLILVIVATVLWTIGGRAPNHPALQVAVQPFEVLSDSAQARSLARRIPNEVVDALGDSQIEAAFAGEQAGRETDRSASTQAGLMVTGILRDDGKNVVVDVRLENGATRAALWSTEFKRDSRQASDLPLEVAARVADVVNMTNFARSASPPLADDSALAALLQTTDMIRDVNDGAWAPMVENAKGVVARHPEFAFGHSILAAAYAEAADSIDDPGRGRAMSEAARREASLTLKLDPQDAGAYAVLSGLVPPSDFRARESILLRGIKFARHPKEPLGALYSYEGTLLGNVGRLRESLSFQLIAQATDKWGAPKAVKVALIYANMGNLPAARDWIRRAAERWPNHSAVRSYRLYIAGFYEKPADALATIDAVAARAPPDDGQSAVWRSFVEARSARSPRLAAVAAHIIRDAADQGQVTRETEIMMLAALGETKQAIDAANRALDHQQPLEPRFLFTPVTRNMRADPGFVALASRLGLIKYWRETGKRPDFCSAGATPVECSPQLLAALKTN
;
A
#
# COMPACT_ATOMS: atom_id res chain seq x y z
N MET A 1 34.05 18.46 27.14
CA MET A 1 34.51 17.51 26.15
C MET A 1 33.28 16.69 25.68
N TYR A 2 32.32 17.43 25.02
CA TYR A 2 31.05 16.88 24.52
C TYR A 2 30.64 17.66 23.26
N GLU A 3 31.57 17.73 22.31
CA GLU A 3 31.36 18.34 20.98
C GLU A 3 32.21 17.57 19.98
N SER A 4 31.80 16.38 19.54
CA SER A 4 32.38 15.75 18.34
C SER A 4 31.71 14.45 17.94
N THR A 5 30.35 14.33 18.01
CA THR A 5 29.64 13.16 17.46
C THR A 5 28.34 13.52 16.73
N GLN A 6 28.17 14.77 16.31
CA GLN A 6 26.98 15.22 15.56
C GLN A 6 27.20 15.32 14.04
N ASP A 7 28.40 15.02 13.53
CA ASP A 7 28.75 15.24 12.11
C ASP A 7 28.66 14.01 11.20
N ALA A 8 28.10 12.91 11.65
CA ALA A 8 28.18 11.65 10.89
C ALA A 8 26.83 11.12 10.31
N MET A 9 25.75 11.91 10.24
CA MET A 9 24.49 11.48 9.57
C MET A 9 23.59 12.60 9.06
N SER A 10 24.14 13.64 8.42
CA SER A 10 23.34 14.52 7.58
C SER A 10 23.32 13.98 6.16
N VAL A 11 22.36 13.15 5.81
CA VAL A 11 22.07 12.78 4.42
C VAL A 11 21.51 14.03 3.72
N HIS A 12 22.39 14.89 3.19
CA HIS A 12 21.99 16.13 2.53
C HIS A 12 21.26 15.79 1.22
N SER A 13 20.08 16.37 1.04
CA SER A 13 19.40 16.37 -0.27
C SER A 13 20.28 17.05 -1.31
N ILE A 14 20.32 16.51 -2.54
CA ILE A 14 21.11 17.10 -3.63
C ILE A 14 20.51 18.45 -4.03
N ASP A 15 21.27 19.52 -3.76
CA ASP A 15 20.98 20.86 -4.26
C ASP A 15 21.83 21.14 -5.48
N LEU A 16 21.21 21.06 -6.66
CA LEU A 16 21.89 21.22 -7.93
C LEU A 16 22.60 22.58 -8.10
N ALA A 17 22.15 23.61 -7.38
CA ALA A 17 22.77 24.94 -7.46
C ALA A 17 24.14 24.97 -6.77
N GLN A 18 24.39 24.05 -5.83
CA GLN A 18 25.67 23.96 -5.09
C GLN A 18 26.59 22.86 -5.62
N GLU A 19 26.14 22.10 -6.65
CA GLU A 19 26.94 21.04 -7.23
C GLU A 19 27.94 21.58 -8.24
N SER A 20 29.19 21.17 -8.12
CA SER A 20 30.25 21.50 -9.09
C SER A 20 30.04 20.73 -10.39
N ASP A 21 30.50 21.32 -11.49
CA ASP A 21 30.60 20.65 -12.79
C ASP A 21 31.54 19.44 -12.69
N PHE A 22 31.20 18.34 -13.36
CA PHE A 22 32.06 17.15 -13.40
C PHE A 22 31.98 16.46 -14.77
N ASP A 23 33.00 15.65 -15.07
CA ASP A 23 33.05 14.86 -16.28
C ASP A 23 32.60 13.42 -16.02
N LEU A 24 31.81 12.88 -16.95
CA LEU A 24 31.30 11.53 -16.89
C LEU A 24 31.58 10.85 -18.25
N GLY A 25 32.69 10.17 -18.34
CA GLY A 25 33.21 9.72 -19.62
C GLY A 25 33.54 10.92 -20.53
N SER A 26 32.93 10.92 -21.70
CA SER A 26 33.06 12.02 -22.68
C SER A 26 32.06 13.17 -22.48
N LEU A 27 31.17 13.07 -21.47
CA LEU A 27 30.18 14.09 -21.18
C LEU A 27 30.63 15.02 -20.07
N ARG A 28 30.48 16.33 -20.28
CA ARG A 28 30.54 17.32 -19.21
C ARG A 28 29.19 17.57 -18.62
N VAL A 29 29.02 17.30 -17.32
CA VAL A 29 27.78 17.47 -16.58
C VAL A 29 27.82 18.78 -15.81
N ARG A 30 26.79 19.63 -16.03
CA ARG A 30 26.63 20.94 -15.37
C ARG A 30 25.36 20.93 -14.52
N PRO A 31 25.43 20.47 -13.26
CA PRO A 31 24.25 20.27 -12.42
C PRO A 31 23.45 21.55 -12.19
N ALA A 32 24.10 22.67 -11.91
CA ALA A 32 23.45 23.96 -11.65
C ALA A 32 22.58 24.45 -12.81
N ARG A 33 22.94 24.08 -14.06
CA ARG A 33 22.18 24.40 -15.26
C ARG A 33 21.25 23.29 -15.72
N CYS A 34 21.28 22.13 -15.07
CA CYS A 34 20.59 20.91 -15.52
C CYS A 34 21.00 20.53 -16.96
N GLU A 35 22.27 20.70 -17.36
CA GLU A 35 22.76 20.46 -18.71
C GLU A 35 23.86 19.39 -18.74
N VAL A 36 23.90 18.66 -19.84
CA VAL A 36 25.03 17.81 -20.23
C VAL A 36 25.55 18.30 -21.57
N GLU A 37 26.87 18.40 -21.70
CA GLU A 37 27.54 18.91 -22.89
C GLU A 37 28.45 17.83 -23.49
N TRP A 38 28.42 17.70 -24.82
CA TRP A 38 29.28 16.83 -25.59
C TRP A 38 29.68 17.51 -26.89
N ASN A 39 30.98 17.62 -27.14
CA ASN A 39 31.55 18.28 -28.33
C ASN A 39 30.92 19.65 -28.66
N GLY A 40 30.69 20.48 -27.63
CA GLY A 40 30.11 21.81 -27.77
C GLY A 40 28.59 21.85 -27.92
N ASN A 41 27.93 20.72 -28.00
CA ASN A 41 26.46 20.62 -28.00
C ASN A 41 25.95 20.38 -26.59
N SER A 42 25.05 21.22 -26.09
CA SER A 42 24.43 21.06 -24.78
C SER A 42 22.99 20.50 -24.89
N ARG A 43 22.59 19.66 -23.91
CA ARG A 43 21.27 19.13 -23.79
C ARG A 43 20.76 19.30 -22.36
N THR A 44 19.59 19.89 -22.20
CA THR A 44 18.95 20.12 -20.90
C THR A 44 18.29 18.85 -20.41
N LEU A 45 18.49 18.53 -19.13
CA LEU A 45 17.83 17.43 -18.42
C LEU A 45 16.78 17.96 -17.46
N GLN A 46 15.73 17.18 -17.23
CA GLN A 46 14.79 17.49 -16.17
C GLN A 46 15.49 17.46 -14.79
N ARG A 47 15.12 18.38 -13.90
CA ARG A 47 15.76 18.56 -12.60
C ARG A 47 15.93 17.25 -11.82
N ARG A 48 14.91 16.37 -11.79
CA ARG A 48 14.96 15.08 -11.07
C ARG A 48 15.92 14.10 -11.74
N VAL A 49 15.96 14.08 -13.05
CA VAL A 49 16.90 13.23 -13.83
C VAL A 49 18.33 13.64 -13.53
N MET A 50 18.61 14.95 -13.47
CA MET A 50 19.92 15.48 -13.09
C MET A 50 20.28 15.13 -11.64
N GLN A 51 19.35 15.24 -10.68
CA GLN A 51 19.60 14.86 -9.29
C GLN A 51 19.97 13.37 -9.15
N VAL A 52 19.26 12.48 -9.88
CA VAL A 52 19.57 11.03 -9.89
C VAL A 52 20.95 10.78 -10.51
N LEU A 53 21.30 11.48 -11.60
CA LEU A 53 22.62 11.37 -12.22
C LEU A 53 23.74 11.77 -11.25
N VAL A 54 23.59 12.90 -10.55
CA VAL A 54 24.53 13.38 -9.53
C VAL A 54 24.64 12.38 -8.37
N ALA A 55 23.49 11.82 -7.89
CA ALA A 55 23.49 10.85 -6.81
C ALA A 55 24.30 9.59 -7.15
N LEU A 56 24.12 9.08 -8.38
CA LEU A 56 24.81 7.89 -8.86
C LEU A 56 26.29 8.18 -9.15
N ALA A 57 26.61 9.33 -9.72
CA ALA A 57 27.99 9.75 -9.99
C ALA A 57 28.80 9.91 -8.70
N ARG A 58 28.22 10.53 -7.66
CA ARG A 58 28.84 10.67 -6.33
C ARG A 58 29.13 9.34 -5.65
N ALA A 59 28.39 8.29 -5.98
CA ALA A 59 28.62 6.97 -5.44
C ALA A 59 29.83 6.24 -6.05
N ARG A 60 30.49 6.82 -7.07
CA ARG A 60 31.75 6.37 -7.68
C ARG A 60 31.78 4.85 -7.93
N GLY A 61 30.74 4.32 -8.58
CA GLY A 61 30.63 2.90 -8.89
C GLY A 61 30.07 2.02 -7.76
N SER A 62 29.81 2.58 -6.58
CA SER A 62 29.08 1.88 -5.52
C SER A 62 27.59 1.82 -5.82
N VAL A 63 26.89 0.80 -5.29
CA VAL A 63 25.43 0.66 -5.43
C VAL A 63 24.73 1.68 -4.57
N VAL A 64 23.83 2.46 -5.17
CA VAL A 64 22.93 3.40 -4.46
C VAL A 64 21.58 2.73 -4.34
N SER A 65 21.10 2.57 -3.10
CA SER A 65 19.78 1.96 -2.86
C SER A 65 18.64 2.87 -3.35
N GLN A 66 17.47 2.27 -3.63
CA GLN A 66 16.29 3.05 -3.99
C GLN A 66 15.93 4.05 -2.89
N ASN A 67 16.02 3.65 -1.62
CA ASN A 67 15.76 4.53 -0.47
C ASN A 67 16.75 5.71 -0.41
N ASP A 68 18.03 5.49 -0.72
CA ASP A 68 19.01 6.57 -0.78
C ASP A 68 18.71 7.55 -1.92
N LEU A 69 18.27 7.06 -3.08
CA LEU A 69 17.82 7.90 -4.18
C LEU A 69 16.61 8.74 -3.78
N VAL A 70 15.61 8.14 -3.13
CA VAL A 70 14.43 8.86 -2.62
C VAL A 70 14.84 9.95 -1.63
N THR A 71 15.68 9.59 -0.67
CA THR A 71 16.13 10.52 0.36
C THR A 71 16.90 11.70 -0.24
N ARG A 72 17.86 11.43 -1.14
CA ARG A 72 18.76 12.45 -1.73
C ARG A 72 18.09 13.28 -2.83
N CYS A 73 17.23 12.68 -3.65
CA CYS A 73 16.65 13.36 -4.82
C CYS A 73 15.22 13.84 -4.59
N TRP A 74 14.46 13.23 -3.71
CA TRP A 74 13.08 13.61 -3.40
C TRP A 74 12.89 14.08 -1.96
N ARG A 75 13.98 14.35 -1.21
CA ARG A 75 13.95 14.81 0.19
C ARG A 75 13.16 13.87 1.11
N GLY A 76 13.26 12.56 0.86
CA GLY A 76 12.51 11.56 1.62
C GLY A 76 11.00 11.53 1.34
N LEU A 77 10.51 12.32 0.40
CA LEU A 77 9.11 12.22 -0.05
C LEU A 77 8.92 10.86 -0.71
N SER A 78 7.90 10.13 -0.31
CA SER A 78 7.54 8.85 -0.91
C SER A 78 7.23 9.05 -2.39
N VAL A 79 8.03 8.42 -3.24
CA VAL A 79 7.82 8.39 -4.70
C VAL A 79 7.67 6.94 -5.13
N SER A 80 6.88 6.70 -6.15
CA SER A 80 6.77 5.36 -6.73
C SER A 80 8.11 4.92 -7.33
N ASP A 81 8.42 3.63 -7.27
CA ASP A 81 9.58 3.04 -7.96
C ASP A 81 9.62 3.41 -9.43
N ASP A 82 8.45 3.63 -10.03
CA ASP A 82 8.27 4.09 -11.39
C ASP A 82 8.86 5.50 -11.64
N ALA A 83 8.85 6.39 -10.64
CA ALA A 83 9.50 7.70 -10.77
C ALA A 83 11.03 7.56 -10.83
N ILE A 84 11.61 6.65 -10.04
CA ILE A 84 13.03 6.32 -10.09
C ILE A 84 13.33 5.62 -11.42
N TYR A 85 12.53 4.61 -11.78
CA TYR A 85 12.69 3.86 -13.02
C TYR A 85 12.63 4.77 -14.26
N ARG A 86 11.72 5.74 -14.32
CA ARG A 86 11.65 6.74 -15.40
C ARG A 86 12.91 7.60 -15.46
N CYS A 87 13.45 8.02 -14.31
CA CYS A 87 14.71 8.75 -14.28
C CYS A 87 15.88 7.89 -14.80
N ILE A 88 15.97 6.64 -14.34
CA ILE A 88 16.99 5.67 -14.78
C ILE A 88 16.83 5.36 -16.28
N SER A 89 15.61 5.15 -16.78
CA SER A 89 15.32 4.92 -18.20
C SER A 89 15.75 6.10 -19.07
N LYS A 90 15.46 7.34 -18.63
CA LYS A 90 15.90 8.55 -19.33
C LYS A 90 17.42 8.69 -19.34
N LEU A 91 18.10 8.34 -18.25
CA LEU A 91 19.56 8.36 -18.18
C LEU A 91 20.19 7.27 -19.04
N ARG A 92 19.61 6.06 -19.11
CA ARG A 92 20.07 4.99 -20.02
C ARG A 92 19.89 5.40 -21.48
N LYS A 93 18.76 6.03 -21.82
CA LYS A 93 18.52 6.57 -23.14
C LYS A 93 19.51 7.68 -23.46
N LEU A 94 19.78 8.59 -22.51
CA LEU A 94 20.81 9.62 -22.66
C LEU A 94 22.17 9.00 -22.98
N ALA A 95 22.61 8.00 -22.23
CA ALA A 95 23.89 7.34 -22.46
C ALA A 95 23.94 6.66 -23.85
N ALA A 96 22.84 6.04 -24.29
CA ALA A 96 22.75 5.38 -25.61
C ALA A 96 22.73 6.37 -26.80
N ASP A 97 22.30 7.62 -26.57
CA ASP A 97 22.27 8.67 -27.61
C ASP A 97 23.68 9.17 -27.99
N TYR A 98 24.74 8.80 -27.24
CA TYR A 98 26.13 9.22 -27.48
C TYR A 98 27.01 8.05 -27.92
N PRO A 99 28.01 8.29 -28.82
CA PRO A 99 28.95 7.26 -29.24
C PRO A 99 29.74 6.69 -28.07
N HIS A 100 29.88 5.36 -28.07
CA HIS A 100 30.62 4.59 -27.03
C HIS A 100 30.03 4.67 -25.61
N ALA A 101 28.75 5.03 -25.50
CA ALA A 101 28.02 5.12 -24.25
C ALA A 101 28.89 5.58 -23.05
N PRO A 102 28.97 6.91 -22.78
CA PRO A 102 29.94 7.49 -21.82
C PRO A 102 29.80 6.95 -20.40
N PHE A 103 28.66 6.38 -20.09
CA PHE A 103 28.38 5.68 -18.83
C PHE A 103 27.30 4.61 -19.03
N ALA A 104 27.24 3.66 -18.12
CA ALA A 104 26.17 2.67 -18.04
C ALA A 104 25.52 2.67 -16.64
N ILE A 105 24.22 2.36 -16.58
CA ILE A 105 23.53 2.20 -15.29
C ILE A 105 23.02 0.76 -15.19
N GLU A 106 23.61 0.03 -14.27
CA GLU A 106 23.25 -1.34 -13.94
C GLU A 106 22.20 -1.36 -12.81
N ALA A 107 21.18 -2.19 -12.97
CA ALA A 107 20.24 -2.47 -11.89
C ALA A 107 20.70 -3.72 -11.13
N ILE A 108 20.87 -3.59 -9.81
CA ILE A 108 21.19 -4.71 -8.93
C ILE A 108 19.87 -5.15 -8.30
N PRO A 109 19.31 -6.33 -8.68
CA PRO A 109 18.00 -6.76 -8.22
C PRO A 109 17.87 -6.77 -6.69
N GLY A 110 16.85 -6.11 -6.18
CA GLY A 110 16.58 -6.03 -4.73
C GLY A 110 17.51 -5.10 -3.93
N VAL A 111 18.50 -4.45 -4.57
CA VAL A 111 19.48 -3.60 -3.87
C VAL A 111 19.41 -2.15 -4.35
N GLY A 112 19.50 -1.89 -5.66
CA GLY A 112 19.50 -0.53 -6.17
C GLY A 112 20.13 -0.38 -7.55
N TYR A 113 20.81 0.75 -7.79
CA TYR A 113 21.43 1.08 -9.07
C TYR A 113 22.90 1.45 -8.92
N ARG A 114 23.71 1.05 -9.89
CA ARG A 114 25.12 1.37 -9.97
C ARG A 114 25.43 2.07 -11.28
N LEU A 115 26.21 3.16 -11.24
CA LEU A 115 26.71 3.84 -12.41
C LEU A 115 28.15 3.40 -12.65
N THR A 116 28.45 2.95 -13.87
CA THR A 116 29.80 2.62 -14.35
C THR A 116 30.17 3.56 -15.49
N SER A 117 31.39 4.10 -15.48
CA SER A 117 31.92 4.97 -16.52
C SER A 117 33.26 4.40 -16.99
N ALA A 118 33.54 4.56 -18.30
CA ALA A 118 34.82 4.12 -18.89
C ALA A 118 36.04 4.96 -18.49
N ALA A 119 35.86 6.03 -17.72
CA ALA A 119 36.93 6.96 -17.32
C ALA A 119 36.84 7.30 -15.81
N LEU A 120 37.06 6.32 -14.95
CA LEU A 120 37.51 6.57 -13.58
C LEU A 120 38.95 6.07 -13.49
N PRO A 121 39.92 6.90 -13.04
CA PRO A 121 41.29 6.44 -12.84
C PRO A 121 41.29 5.40 -11.71
N ASP A 122 41.75 4.19 -12.01
CA ASP A 122 42.11 3.19 -11.01
C ASP A 122 43.36 3.68 -10.26
N ASP A 123 43.22 3.98 -8.98
CA ASP A 123 44.34 4.03 -8.07
C ASP A 123 44.65 2.60 -7.56
N ASP A 124 45.80 2.13 -7.98
CA ASP A 124 46.62 1.03 -7.44
C ASP A 124 45.96 -0.28 -6.99
N ARG A 125 46.12 -1.30 -7.83
CA ARG A 125 46.66 -2.59 -7.42
C ARG A 125 47.02 -3.52 -8.59
N GLY A 126 48.35 -3.72 -8.75
CA GLY A 126 48.91 -5.03 -9.10
C GLY A 126 48.77 -5.50 -10.55
N ALA A 127 49.78 -5.21 -11.35
CA ALA A 127 50.04 -5.85 -12.62
C ALA A 127 50.18 -7.35 -12.53
N ALA A 128 49.41 -8.15 -13.30
CA ALA A 128 49.78 -9.48 -13.70
C ALA A 128 49.59 -9.63 -15.20
N ALA A 129 50.68 -9.78 -15.91
CA ALA A 129 50.79 -9.96 -17.33
C ALA A 129 50.08 -11.20 -17.83
N ALA A 130 49.25 -11.11 -18.83
CA ALA A 130 48.78 -12.23 -19.62
C ALA A 130 49.31 -12.16 -21.05
N ARG A 131 49.96 -13.24 -21.44
CA ARG A 131 50.59 -13.50 -22.74
C ARG A 131 49.56 -13.74 -23.84
N PRO A 132 49.85 -13.47 -25.12
CA PRO A 132 48.95 -13.69 -26.22
C PRO A 132 48.87 -15.17 -26.63
N GLY A 133 47.68 -15.69 -26.72
CA GLY A 133 47.41 -17.07 -27.16
C GLY A 133 46.47 -17.11 -28.36
N ASN A 134 47.08 -17.47 -29.47
CA ASN A 134 46.57 -18.22 -30.66
C ASN A 134 45.16 -17.97 -31.22
N GLY A 135 45.19 -17.54 -32.47
CA GLY A 135 44.02 -17.39 -33.31
C GLY A 135 43.34 -18.72 -33.71
N TYR A 136 42.05 -18.78 -33.48
CA TYR A 136 41.17 -19.73 -34.08
C TYR A 136 40.44 -19.06 -35.26
N ARG A 137 40.70 -19.57 -36.45
CA ARG A 137 39.91 -19.25 -37.68
C ARG A 137 38.58 -19.96 -37.59
N PHE A 138 37.48 -19.23 -37.33
CA PHE A 138 36.13 -19.73 -37.50
C PHE A 138 35.67 -19.62 -38.95
N PRO A 139 35.01 -20.64 -39.52
CA PRO A 139 34.50 -20.59 -40.88
C PRO A 139 33.27 -19.67 -40.93
N PHE A 140 33.31 -18.68 -41.81
CA PHE A 140 32.26 -17.67 -42.03
C PHE A 140 30.86 -18.24 -42.37
N ALA A 141 30.75 -19.50 -42.77
CA ALA A 141 29.50 -20.17 -43.10
C ALA A 141 28.59 -20.44 -41.88
N LEU A 142 29.17 -20.61 -40.68
CA LEU A 142 28.38 -20.82 -39.43
C LEU A 142 27.86 -19.49 -38.81
N VAL A 143 28.52 -18.38 -39.04
CA VAL A 143 28.09 -17.06 -38.59
C VAL A 143 26.86 -16.58 -39.36
N GLY A 144 26.79 -16.87 -40.66
CA GLY A 144 25.62 -16.56 -41.50
C GLY A 144 24.36 -17.34 -41.10
N ALA A 145 24.52 -18.65 -40.78
CA ALA A 145 23.42 -19.48 -40.31
C ALA A 145 22.91 -19.05 -38.92
N ALA A 146 23.82 -18.70 -37.99
CA ALA A 146 23.44 -18.20 -36.67
C ALA A 146 22.73 -16.83 -36.73
N LEU A 147 23.15 -15.94 -37.61
CA LEU A 147 22.48 -14.67 -37.87
C LEU A 147 21.09 -14.85 -38.48
N LEU A 148 20.95 -15.80 -39.43
CA LEU A 148 19.65 -16.10 -40.03
C LEU A 148 18.67 -16.70 -39.00
N ILE A 149 19.14 -17.60 -38.13
CA ILE A 149 18.35 -18.16 -37.03
C ILE A 149 17.97 -17.05 -36.03
N LEU A 150 18.88 -16.12 -35.71
CA LEU A 150 18.62 -15.00 -34.81
C LEU A 150 17.58 -14.02 -35.38
N VAL A 151 17.62 -13.78 -36.72
CA VAL A 151 16.61 -12.96 -37.41
C VAL A 151 15.28 -13.68 -37.48
N ILE A 152 15.25 -15.01 -37.75
CA ILE A 152 14.02 -15.80 -37.72
C ILE A 152 13.44 -15.88 -36.30
N VAL A 153 14.26 -16.08 -35.28
CA VAL A 153 13.82 -16.07 -33.88
C VAL A 153 13.37 -14.67 -33.47
N ALA A 154 14.04 -13.63 -33.88
CA ALA A 154 13.62 -12.25 -33.62
C ALA A 154 12.31 -11.87 -34.32
N THR A 155 12.12 -12.33 -35.60
CA THR A 155 10.84 -12.13 -36.33
C THR A 155 9.72 -12.99 -35.75
N VAL A 156 10.00 -14.24 -35.37
CA VAL A 156 9.04 -15.10 -34.68
C VAL A 156 8.70 -14.56 -33.28
N LEU A 157 9.67 -14.10 -32.51
CA LEU A 157 9.43 -13.41 -31.23
C LEU A 157 8.72 -12.07 -31.43
N TRP A 158 8.96 -11.36 -32.54
CA TRP A 158 8.26 -10.11 -32.87
C TRP A 158 6.82 -10.38 -33.37
N THR A 159 6.55 -11.51 -34.02
CA THR A 159 5.21 -11.92 -34.46
C THR A 159 4.43 -12.64 -33.34
N ILE A 160 5.11 -13.39 -32.46
CA ILE A 160 4.53 -14.06 -31.27
C ILE A 160 4.48 -13.12 -30.05
N GLY A 161 5.43 -12.18 -29.92
CA GLY A 161 5.35 -11.03 -29.04
C GLY A 161 4.25 -10.10 -29.54
N GLY A 162 3.04 -10.66 -29.55
CA GLY A 162 1.84 -10.05 -30.09
C GLY A 162 1.78 -8.60 -29.64
N ARG A 163 1.49 -7.71 -30.57
CA ARG A 163 0.88 -6.43 -30.29
C ARG A 163 -0.10 -6.66 -29.14
N ALA A 164 0.24 -6.22 -27.94
CA ALA A 164 -0.78 -6.07 -26.91
C ALA A 164 -1.94 -5.41 -27.65
N PRO A 165 -3.15 -5.98 -27.61
CA PRO A 165 -4.28 -5.37 -28.29
C PRO A 165 -4.31 -3.94 -27.81
N ASN A 166 -4.21 -2.98 -28.73
CA ASN A 166 -4.30 -1.57 -28.48
C ASN A 166 -5.78 -1.34 -28.11
N HIS A 167 -6.18 -1.76 -26.90
CA HIS A 167 -7.47 -1.35 -26.38
C HIS A 167 -7.37 0.17 -26.26
N PRO A 168 -8.27 0.92 -26.89
CA PRO A 168 -8.29 2.35 -26.73
C PRO A 168 -8.34 2.65 -25.22
N ALA A 169 -7.50 3.55 -24.76
CA ALA A 169 -7.47 3.94 -23.36
C ALA A 169 -8.90 4.28 -22.92
N LEU A 170 -9.33 3.74 -21.78
CA LEU A 170 -10.68 3.96 -21.28
C LEU A 170 -10.85 5.47 -21.05
N GLN A 171 -11.74 6.08 -21.80
CA GLN A 171 -12.08 7.49 -21.66
C GLN A 171 -13.26 7.65 -20.72
N VAL A 172 -13.12 8.53 -19.73
CA VAL A 172 -14.15 8.81 -18.73
C VAL A 172 -14.59 10.28 -18.86
N ALA A 173 -15.86 10.49 -19.14
CA ALA A 173 -16.46 11.82 -19.11
C ALA A 173 -17.03 12.11 -17.71
N VAL A 174 -16.59 13.19 -17.08
CA VAL A 174 -17.12 13.65 -15.80
C VAL A 174 -18.05 14.83 -16.05
N GLN A 175 -19.35 14.67 -15.74
CA GLN A 175 -20.31 15.74 -15.91
C GLN A 175 -20.32 16.69 -14.72
N PRO A 176 -20.68 17.97 -14.91
CA PRO A 176 -21.01 18.86 -13.80
C PRO A 176 -22.10 18.24 -12.93
N PHE A 177 -21.91 18.29 -11.61
CA PHE A 177 -22.90 17.74 -10.69
C PHE A 177 -24.08 18.71 -10.55
N GLU A 178 -25.30 18.17 -10.63
CA GLU A 178 -26.54 18.93 -10.47
C GLU A 178 -26.78 19.28 -9.00
N VAL A 179 -27.26 20.48 -8.73
CA VAL A 179 -27.59 20.94 -7.37
C VAL A 179 -29.10 21.17 -7.25
N LEU A 180 -29.75 20.40 -6.37
CA LEU A 180 -31.20 20.48 -6.12
C LEU A 180 -31.54 21.35 -4.89
N SER A 181 -30.60 22.16 -4.39
CA SER A 181 -30.79 23.02 -3.22
C SER A 181 -30.19 24.40 -3.45
N ASP A 182 -30.72 25.44 -2.79
CA ASP A 182 -30.20 26.81 -2.85
C ASP A 182 -28.95 27.05 -1.95
N SER A 183 -28.36 25.98 -1.43
CA SER A 183 -27.21 26.07 -0.55
C SER A 183 -25.93 26.50 -1.29
N ALA A 184 -25.27 27.53 -0.76
CA ALA A 184 -23.94 27.95 -1.26
C ALA A 184 -22.89 26.85 -1.09
N GLN A 185 -23.00 26.05 -0.03
CA GLN A 185 -22.14 24.91 0.26
C GLN A 185 -22.33 23.82 -0.81
N ALA A 186 -23.58 23.45 -1.13
CA ALA A 186 -23.86 22.46 -2.17
C ALA A 186 -23.30 22.92 -3.52
N ARG A 187 -23.48 24.20 -3.91
CA ARG A 187 -22.88 24.75 -5.14
C ARG A 187 -21.35 24.71 -5.14
N SER A 188 -20.71 24.93 -3.99
CA SER A 188 -19.26 24.83 -3.86
C SER A 188 -18.77 23.38 -4.03
N LEU A 189 -19.44 22.42 -3.39
CA LEU A 189 -19.13 20.99 -3.48
C LEU A 189 -19.35 20.45 -4.90
N ALA A 190 -20.46 20.85 -5.56
CA ALA A 190 -20.78 20.46 -6.93
C ALA A 190 -19.70 20.86 -7.96
N ARG A 191 -18.94 21.93 -7.69
CA ARG A 191 -17.79 22.33 -8.50
C ARG A 191 -16.52 21.61 -8.13
N ARG A 192 -16.30 21.34 -6.83
CA ARG A 192 -15.07 20.70 -6.34
C ARG A 192 -15.02 19.20 -6.62
N ILE A 193 -16.13 18.48 -6.44
CA ILE A 193 -16.17 17.03 -6.60
C ILE A 193 -15.73 16.58 -8.00
N PRO A 194 -16.27 17.13 -9.12
CA PRO A 194 -15.81 16.73 -10.44
C PRO A 194 -14.30 16.99 -10.68
N ASN A 195 -13.75 18.09 -10.14
CA ASN A 195 -12.30 18.37 -10.24
C ASN A 195 -11.49 17.31 -9.53
N GLU A 196 -11.82 16.98 -8.28
CA GLU A 196 -11.12 15.94 -7.52
C GLU A 196 -11.26 14.56 -8.19
N VAL A 197 -12.40 14.25 -8.83
CA VAL A 197 -12.61 13.02 -9.60
C VAL A 197 -11.66 12.97 -10.81
N VAL A 198 -11.56 14.04 -11.59
CA VAL A 198 -10.66 14.12 -12.75
C VAL A 198 -9.21 13.96 -12.31
N ASP A 199 -8.80 14.63 -11.22
CA ASP A 199 -7.45 14.53 -10.67
C ASP A 199 -7.14 13.11 -10.19
N ALA A 200 -8.09 12.46 -9.49
CA ALA A 200 -7.93 11.08 -9.01
C ALA A 200 -7.82 10.06 -10.15
N LEU A 201 -8.59 10.22 -11.22
CA LEU A 201 -8.51 9.38 -12.42
C LEU A 201 -7.19 9.61 -13.17
N GLY A 202 -6.73 10.85 -13.28
CA GLY A 202 -5.42 11.18 -13.86
C GLY A 202 -4.25 10.55 -13.09
N ASP A 203 -4.32 10.53 -11.77
CA ASP A 203 -3.35 9.83 -10.90
C ASP A 203 -3.33 8.30 -11.17
N SER A 204 -4.47 7.74 -11.58
CA SER A 204 -4.64 6.33 -11.97
C SER A 204 -4.31 6.05 -13.45
N GLN A 205 -3.79 7.05 -14.19
CA GLN A 205 -3.47 6.95 -15.63
C GLN A 205 -4.69 6.67 -16.52
N ILE A 206 -5.87 7.07 -16.09
CA ILE A 206 -7.12 7.00 -16.86
C ILE A 206 -7.35 8.35 -17.50
N GLU A 207 -7.66 8.36 -18.81
CA GLU A 207 -8.04 9.59 -19.49
C GLU A 207 -9.41 10.04 -19.02
N ALA A 208 -9.46 11.13 -18.24
CA ALA A 208 -10.68 11.74 -17.78
C ALA A 208 -10.78 13.17 -18.27
N ALA A 209 -11.96 13.57 -18.74
CA ALA A 209 -12.24 14.92 -19.21
C ALA A 209 -13.61 15.40 -18.72
N PHE A 210 -13.75 16.72 -18.58
CA PHE A 210 -15.05 17.33 -18.30
C PHE A 210 -15.96 17.23 -19.52
N ALA A 211 -17.21 16.85 -19.30
CA ALA A 211 -18.26 16.88 -20.32
C ALA A 211 -19.17 18.09 -20.07
N GLY A 212 -19.45 18.91 -21.08
CA GLY A 212 -20.40 20.01 -20.98
C GLY A 212 -19.84 21.37 -21.37
N GLU A 213 -20.62 22.47 -21.13
CA GLU A 213 -20.33 23.84 -21.60
C GLU A 213 -19.03 24.49 -21.12
N GLN A 214 -18.31 23.88 -20.16
CA GLN A 214 -16.96 24.32 -19.76
C GLN A 214 -15.87 23.84 -20.72
N ALA A 215 -16.18 22.95 -21.65
CA ALA A 215 -15.33 22.53 -22.75
C ALA A 215 -15.31 23.63 -23.83
N GLY A 216 -14.42 24.59 -23.72
CA GLY A 216 -14.34 25.77 -24.60
C GLY A 216 -13.86 25.51 -26.03
N ARG A 217 -13.89 24.27 -26.53
CA ARG A 217 -13.51 23.89 -27.90
C ARG A 217 -14.41 22.80 -28.46
N GLU A 218 -14.68 22.85 -29.76
CA GLU A 218 -15.49 21.88 -30.52
C GLU A 218 -14.97 20.42 -30.40
N THR A 219 -13.68 20.25 -30.12
CA THR A 219 -13.04 18.94 -29.85
C THR A 219 -13.53 18.26 -28.58
N ASP A 220 -14.01 19.00 -27.58
CA ASP A 220 -14.44 18.43 -26.29
C ASP A 220 -15.91 17.93 -26.32
N ARG A 221 -16.73 18.43 -27.26
CA ARG A 221 -18.09 17.91 -27.49
C ARG A 221 -18.08 16.51 -28.12
N SER A 222 -17.09 16.23 -28.95
CA SER A 222 -16.92 14.88 -29.53
C SER A 222 -16.39 13.88 -28.52
N ALA A 223 -15.60 14.32 -27.53
CA ALA A 223 -15.06 13.46 -26.45
C ALA A 223 -16.18 12.93 -25.55
N SER A 224 -17.23 13.74 -25.26
CA SER A 224 -18.36 13.29 -24.43
C SER A 224 -19.23 12.23 -25.08
N THR A 225 -19.30 12.20 -26.41
CA THR A 225 -20.06 11.21 -27.21
C THR A 225 -19.26 9.94 -27.48
N GLN A 226 -17.94 9.95 -27.30
CA GLN A 226 -17.05 8.80 -27.50
C GLN A 226 -16.54 8.20 -26.19
N ALA A 227 -16.85 8.82 -25.04
CA ALA A 227 -16.40 8.32 -23.74
C ALA A 227 -16.97 6.93 -23.45
N GLY A 228 -16.09 6.00 -23.10
CA GLY A 228 -16.49 4.63 -22.72
C GLY A 228 -17.27 4.58 -21.40
N LEU A 229 -17.03 5.55 -20.50
CA LEU A 229 -17.73 5.69 -19.21
C LEU A 229 -18.11 7.14 -18.95
N MET A 230 -19.17 7.32 -18.16
CA MET A 230 -19.61 8.65 -17.72
C MET A 230 -19.90 8.66 -16.22
N VAL A 231 -19.37 9.69 -15.55
CA VAL A 231 -19.66 9.99 -14.14
C VAL A 231 -20.65 11.14 -14.08
N THR A 232 -21.75 10.92 -13.36
CA THR A 232 -22.78 11.93 -13.09
C THR A 232 -23.05 12.03 -11.60
N GLY A 233 -23.59 13.14 -11.13
CA GLY A 233 -23.93 13.28 -9.71
C GLY A 233 -24.95 14.37 -9.43
N ILE A 234 -25.63 14.19 -8.30
CA ILE A 234 -26.66 15.12 -7.79
C ILE A 234 -26.34 15.45 -6.35
N LEU A 235 -26.40 16.73 -5.99
CA LEU A 235 -26.23 17.22 -4.62
C LEU A 235 -27.52 17.79 -4.05
N ARG A 236 -27.79 17.44 -2.80
CA ARG A 236 -28.86 18.01 -1.97
C ARG A 236 -28.27 18.44 -0.64
N ASP A 237 -28.70 19.59 -0.13
CA ASP A 237 -28.34 20.09 1.20
C ASP A 237 -29.60 20.61 1.87
N ASP A 238 -30.02 19.96 2.94
CA ASP A 238 -31.22 20.33 3.72
C ASP A 238 -30.89 21.24 4.91
N GLY A 239 -29.65 21.72 4.99
CA GLY A 239 -29.10 22.53 6.09
C GLY A 239 -28.61 21.71 7.28
N LYS A 240 -29.00 20.44 7.41
CA LYS A 240 -28.51 19.49 8.38
C LYS A 240 -27.54 18.49 7.77
N ASN A 241 -27.91 17.97 6.59
CA ASN A 241 -27.10 17.00 5.87
C ASN A 241 -26.87 17.43 4.42
N VAL A 242 -25.65 17.19 3.95
CA VAL A 242 -25.34 17.18 2.53
C VAL A 242 -25.42 15.73 2.04
N VAL A 243 -26.14 15.51 0.96
CA VAL A 243 -26.29 14.22 0.27
C VAL A 243 -25.73 14.35 -1.13
N VAL A 244 -24.84 13.45 -1.53
CA VAL A 244 -24.27 13.38 -2.87
C VAL A 244 -24.58 12.01 -3.45
N ASP A 245 -25.44 11.97 -4.46
CA ASP A 245 -25.70 10.78 -5.27
C ASP A 245 -24.74 10.77 -6.44
N VAL A 246 -23.97 9.71 -6.61
CA VAL A 246 -23.00 9.56 -7.71
C VAL A 246 -23.32 8.30 -8.51
N ARG A 247 -23.18 8.39 -9.84
CA ARG A 247 -23.41 7.28 -10.76
C ARG A 247 -22.28 7.14 -11.75
N LEU A 248 -21.95 5.90 -12.06
CA LEU A 248 -21.12 5.52 -13.18
C LEU A 248 -22.02 4.86 -14.23
N GLU A 249 -21.98 5.35 -15.46
CA GLU A 249 -22.78 4.87 -16.56
C GLU A 249 -21.90 4.43 -17.73
N ASN A 250 -22.36 3.46 -18.52
CA ASN A 250 -21.78 3.18 -19.81
C ASN A 250 -22.03 4.40 -20.74
N GLY A 251 -20.98 4.96 -21.33
CA GLY A 251 -21.07 6.18 -22.13
C GLY A 251 -21.94 6.03 -23.38
N ALA A 252 -21.94 4.83 -24.01
CA ALA A 252 -22.70 4.55 -25.22
C ALA A 252 -24.15 4.14 -24.96
N THR A 253 -24.39 3.22 -24.01
CA THR A 253 -25.72 2.65 -23.73
C THR A 253 -26.49 3.43 -22.68
N ARG A 254 -25.85 4.27 -21.90
CA ARG A 254 -26.39 4.97 -20.71
C ARG A 254 -26.88 4.02 -19.63
N ALA A 255 -26.52 2.74 -19.70
CA ALA A 255 -26.80 1.79 -18.66
C ALA A 255 -26.06 2.18 -17.37
N ALA A 256 -26.74 2.18 -16.23
CA ALA A 256 -26.14 2.40 -14.93
C ALA A 256 -25.29 1.18 -14.57
N LEU A 257 -23.98 1.40 -14.37
CA LEU A 257 -23.02 0.37 -13.96
C LEU A 257 -22.84 0.36 -12.44
N TRP A 258 -22.93 1.53 -11.82
CA TRP A 258 -22.78 1.67 -10.38
C TRP A 258 -23.40 2.98 -9.89
N SER A 259 -23.89 2.98 -8.65
CA SER A 259 -24.36 4.18 -7.97
C SER A 259 -24.19 4.05 -6.46
N THR A 260 -23.92 5.17 -5.79
CA THR A 260 -23.86 5.22 -4.33
C THR A 260 -24.27 6.59 -3.81
N GLU A 261 -24.73 6.62 -2.56
CA GLU A 261 -25.07 7.85 -1.84
C GLU A 261 -24.02 8.12 -0.75
N PHE A 262 -23.52 9.35 -0.72
CA PHE A 262 -22.69 9.87 0.37
C PHE A 262 -23.53 10.85 1.19
N LYS A 263 -23.67 10.60 2.48
CA LYS A 263 -24.40 11.47 3.40
C LYS A 263 -23.51 11.95 4.53
N ARG A 264 -23.47 13.27 4.78
CA ARG A 264 -22.68 13.91 5.83
C ARG A 264 -23.45 15.03 6.50
N ASP A 265 -23.21 15.25 7.79
CA ASP A 265 -23.62 16.49 8.46
C ASP A 265 -23.02 17.69 7.71
N SER A 266 -23.82 18.72 7.43
CA SER A 266 -23.37 19.86 6.61
C SER A 266 -22.12 20.53 7.15
N ARG A 267 -21.90 20.52 8.48
CA ARG A 267 -20.70 21.06 9.13
C ARG A 267 -19.45 20.21 8.91
N GLN A 268 -19.60 18.97 8.47
CA GLN A 268 -18.53 17.98 8.28
C GLN A 268 -18.37 17.56 6.80
N ALA A 269 -18.99 18.29 5.87
CA ALA A 269 -19.00 17.92 4.45
C ALA A 269 -17.75 18.35 3.66
N SER A 270 -16.74 18.91 4.32
CA SER A 270 -15.53 19.46 3.67
C SER A 270 -14.65 18.41 2.99
N ASP A 271 -14.71 17.16 3.42
CA ASP A 271 -13.95 16.01 2.91
C ASP A 271 -14.69 15.19 1.85
N LEU A 272 -15.99 15.43 1.65
CA LEU A 272 -16.79 14.73 0.62
C LEU A 272 -16.14 14.73 -0.77
N PRO A 273 -15.55 15.80 -1.28
CA PRO A 273 -14.93 15.78 -2.60
C PRO A 273 -13.84 14.71 -2.74
N LEU A 274 -12.97 14.58 -1.75
CA LEU A 274 -11.90 13.58 -1.76
C LEU A 274 -12.44 12.16 -1.60
N GLU A 275 -13.45 11.97 -0.75
CA GLU A 275 -14.07 10.67 -0.52
C GLU A 275 -14.80 10.18 -1.79
N VAL A 276 -15.57 11.04 -2.42
CA VAL A 276 -16.27 10.75 -3.69
C VAL A 276 -15.25 10.44 -4.79
N ALA A 277 -14.21 11.26 -4.92
CA ALA A 277 -13.18 11.07 -5.93
C ALA A 277 -12.43 9.73 -5.77
N ALA A 278 -12.07 9.38 -4.54
CA ALA A 278 -11.44 8.10 -4.22
C ALA A 278 -12.33 6.93 -4.63
N ARG A 279 -13.62 7.01 -4.29
CA ARG A 279 -14.58 5.95 -4.59
C ARG A 279 -14.81 5.78 -6.08
N VAL A 280 -15.01 6.88 -6.80
CA VAL A 280 -15.17 6.87 -8.26
C VAL A 280 -13.92 6.29 -8.93
N ALA A 281 -12.72 6.70 -8.50
CA ALA A 281 -11.47 6.18 -9.07
C ALA A 281 -11.35 4.66 -8.87
N ASP A 282 -11.70 4.13 -7.69
CA ASP A 282 -11.69 2.70 -7.43
C ASP A 282 -12.64 1.93 -8.37
N VAL A 283 -13.87 2.40 -8.50
CA VAL A 283 -14.91 1.76 -9.34
C VAL A 283 -14.54 1.82 -10.82
N VAL A 284 -13.99 2.94 -11.29
CA VAL A 284 -13.52 3.09 -12.67
C VAL A 284 -12.32 2.19 -12.94
N ASN A 285 -11.36 2.10 -12.02
CA ASN A 285 -10.21 1.18 -12.13
C ASN A 285 -10.67 -0.28 -12.21
N MET A 286 -11.63 -0.67 -11.38
CA MET A 286 -12.20 -2.02 -11.40
C MET A 286 -12.95 -2.32 -12.70
N THR A 287 -13.72 -1.34 -13.20
CA THR A 287 -14.40 -1.43 -14.50
C THR A 287 -13.39 -1.61 -15.63
N ASN A 288 -12.31 -0.82 -15.62
CA ASN A 288 -11.23 -0.92 -16.60
C ASN A 288 -10.55 -2.31 -16.54
N PHE A 289 -10.30 -2.81 -15.34
CA PHE A 289 -9.75 -4.15 -15.13
C PHE A 289 -10.66 -5.23 -15.68
N ALA A 290 -11.96 -5.23 -15.34
CA ALA A 290 -12.93 -6.22 -15.79
C ALA A 290 -13.09 -6.21 -17.34
N ARG A 291 -13.12 -5.03 -17.95
CA ARG A 291 -13.20 -4.89 -19.42
C ARG A 291 -11.90 -5.23 -20.16
N SER A 292 -10.75 -5.16 -19.48
CA SER A 292 -9.42 -5.50 -20.03
C SER A 292 -9.03 -6.95 -19.79
N ALA A 293 -9.79 -7.71 -19.01
CA ALA A 293 -9.54 -9.11 -18.69
C ALA A 293 -9.61 -10.00 -19.96
N SER A 294 -9.12 -11.22 -19.85
CA SER A 294 -9.18 -12.21 -20.93
C SER A 294 -9.87 -13.48 -20.39
N PRO A 295 -11.11 -13.77 -20.80
CA PRO A 295 -11.98 -12.94 -21.66
C PRO A 295 -12.48 -11.65 -20.98
N PRO A 296 -12.78 -10.58 -21.75
CA PRO A 296 -13.29 -9.33 -21.20
C PRO A 296 -14.75 -9.45 -20.77
N LEU A 297 -15.12 -8.77 -19.68
CA LEU A 297 -16.51 -8.65 -19.25
C LEU A 297 -17.21 -7.50 -20.00
N ALA A 298 -17.87 -7.82 -21.08
CA ALA A 298 -18.62 -6.86 -21.91
C ALA A 298 -20.08 -6.65 -21.45
N ASP A 299 -20.65 -7.59 -20.68
CA ASP A 299 -22.03 -7.53 -20.15
C ASP A 299 -22.13 -6.48 -19.04
N ASP A 300 -22.80 -5.35 -19.34
CA ASP A 300 -23.00 -4.26 -18.40
C ASP A 300 -23.78 -4.70 -17.15
N SER A 301 -24.71 -5.64 -17.27
CA SER A 301 -25.48 -6.17 -16.13
C SER A 301 -24.61 -7.01 -15.20
N ALA A 302 -23.73 -7.86 -15.76
CA ALA A 302 -22.77 -8.61 -14.98
C ALA A 302 -21.73 -7.70 -14.33
N LEU A 303 -21.27 -6.69 -15.03
CA LEU A 303 -20.35 -5.68 -14.52
C LEU A 303 -20.98 -4.90 -13.34
N ALA A 304 -22.23 -4.48 -13.48
CA ALA A 304 -22.96 -3.80 -12.40
C ALA A 304 -23.08 -4.69 -11.14
N ALA A 305 -23.42 -5.97 -11.30
CA ALA A 305 -23.47 -6.92 -10.21
C ALA A 305 -22.10 -7.13 -9.55
N LEU A 306 -21.03 -7.18 -10.33
CA LEU A 306 -19.65 -7.28 -9.85
C LEU A 306 -19.28 -6.05 -9.00
N LEU A 307 -19.51 -4.84 -9.51
CA LEU A 307 -19.22 -3.59 -8.82
C LEU A 307 -20.02 -3.46 -7.52
N GLN A 308 -21.30 -3.82 -7.54
CA GLN A 308 -22.13 -3.86 -6.34
C GLN A 308 -21.61 -4.87 -5.31
N THR A 309 -21.18 -6.05 -5.76
CA THR A 309 -20.59 -7.06 -4.85
C THR A 309 -19.34 -6.53 -4.14
N THR A 310 -18.47 -5.83 -4.87
CA THR A 310 -17.25 -5.26 -4.29
C THR A 310 -17.55 -4.14 -3.30
N ASP A 311 -18.62 -3.39 -3.51
CA ASP A 311 -19.11 -2.41 -2.55
C ASP A 311 -19.58 -3.08 -1.26
N MET A 312 -20.39 -4.14 -1.38
CA MET A 312 -20.85 -4.92 -0.24
C MET A 312 -19.70 -5.55 0.55
N ILE A 313 -18.65 -6.08 -0.13
CA ILE A 313 -17.44 -6.61 0.53
C ILE A 313 -16.73 -5.52 1.34
N ARG A 314 -16.69 -4.28 0.84
CA ARG A 314 -16.02 -3.17 1.51
C ARG A 314 -16.79 -2.65 2.73
N ASP A 315 -18.09 -2.63 2.64
CA ASP A 315 -19.00 -2.03 3.62
C ASP A 315 -19.79 -3.10 4.38
N VAL A 316 -19.19 -4.31 4.60
CA VAL A 316 -19.86 -5.39 5.33
C VAL A 316 -20.30 -4.91 6.70
N ASN A 317 -21.61 -4.65 6.81
CA ASN A 317 -22.32 -4.46 8.05
C ASN A 317 -23.14 -5.73 8.32
N ASP A 318 -23.40 -6.00 9.57
CA ASP A 318 -24.05 -7.24 10.06
C ASP A 318 -25.19 -7.75 9.16
N GLY A 319 -25.02 -8.93 8.57
CA GLY A 319 -26.06 -9.68 7.89
C GLY A 319 -26.17 -9.52 6.36
N ALA A 320 -25.40 -8.66 5.70
CA ALA A 320 -25.51 -8.42 4.26
C ALA A 320 -24.77 -9.43 3.35
N TRP A 321 -24.19 -10.49 3.89
CA TRP A 321 -23.38 -11.44 3.13
C TRP A 321 -24.16 -12.24 2.07
N ALA A 322 -25.45 -12.55 2.30
CA ALA A 322 -26.22 -13.41 1.39
C ALA A 322 -26.46 -12.74 0.02
N PRO A 323 -26.91 -11.46 -0.09
CA PRO A 323 -26.99 -10.76 -1.38
C PRO A 323 -25.64 -10.63 -2.09
N MET A 324 -24.55 -10.40 -1.35
CA MET A 324 -23.20 -10.31 -1.88
C MET A 324 -22.77 -11.61 -2.59
N VAL A 325 -22.99 -12.75 -1.95
CA VAL A 325 -22.67 -14.07 -2.53
C VAL A 325 -23.56 -14.35 -3.73
N GLU A 326 -24.87 -14.06 -3.66
CA GLU A 326 -25.80 -14.32 -4.77
C GLU A 326 -25.50 -13.46 -6.00
N ASN A 327 -25.15 -12.19 -5.82
CA ASN A 327 -24.72 -11.31 -6.93
C ASN A 327 -23.48 -11.89 -7.62
N ALA A 328 -22.45 -12.26 -6.85
CA ALA A 328 -21.23 -12.83 -7.40
C ALA A 328 -21.47 -14.17 -8.11
N LYS A 329 -22.32 -15.04 -7.56
CA LYS A 329 -22.76 -16.28 -8.22
C LYS A 329 -23.43 -16.01 -9.57
N GLY A 330 -24.28 -14.98 -9.62
CA GLY A 330 -24.95 -14.58 -10.86
C GLY A 330 -23.98 -14.18 -11.94
N VAL A 331 -22.86 -13.53 -11.58
CA VAL A 331 -21.78 -13.18 -12.52
C VAL A 331 -21.11 -14.42 -13.07
N VAL A 332 -20.60 -15.33 -12.22
CA VAL A 332 -19.87 -16.51 -12.67
C VAL A 332 -20.74 -17.54 -13.38
N ALA A 333 -22.04 -17.60 -13.07
CA ALA A 333 -22.98 -18.48 -13.76
C ALA A 333 -23.17 -18.06 -15.24
N ARG A 334 -23.13 -16.76 -15.53
CA ARG A 334 -23.23 -16.23 -16.89
C ARG A 334 -21.88 -16.20 -17.61
N HIS A 335 -20.80 -16.02 -16.86
CA HIS A 335 -19.44 -15.86 -17.38
C HIS A 335 -18.45 -16.81 -16.68
N PRO A 336 -18.58 -18.14 -16.87
CA PRO A 336 -17.78 -19.15 -16.14
C PRO A 336 -16.29 -19.14 -16.44
N GLU A 337 -15.86 -18.50 -17.53
CA GLU A 337 -14.45 -18.34 -17.89
C GLU A 337 -13.84 -17.03 -17.39
N PHE A 338 -14.64 -16.16 -16.77
CA PHE A 338 -14.18 -14.87 -16.28
C PHE A 338 -13.51 -15.00 -14.91
N ALA A 339 -12.17 -15.14 -14.91
CA ALA A 339 -11.36 -15.42 -13.73
C ALA A 339 -11.63 -14.42 -12.58
N PHE A 340 -11.70 -13.11 -12.89
CA PHE A 340 -11.93 -12.09 -11.86
C PHE A 340 -13.31 -12.20 -11.20
N GLY A 341 -14.33 -12.68 -11.91
CA GLY A 341 -15.65 -13.00 -11.31
C GLY A 341 -15.54 -14.07 -10.24
N HIS A 342 -14.78 -15.12 -10.49
CA HIS A 342 -14.49 -16.16 -9.50
C HIS A 342 -13.64 -15.63 -8.33
N SER A 343 -12.71 -14.70 -8.58
CA SER A 343 -11.94 -14.04 -7.53
C SER A 343 -12.83 -13.25 -6.57
N ILE A 344 -13.78 -12.47 -7.10
CA ILE A 344 -14.75 -11.72 -6.29
C ILE A 344 -15.72 -12.66 -5.56
N LEU A 345 -16.17 -13.76 -6.19
CA LEU A 345 -16.99 -14.76 -5.51
C LEU A 345 -16.23 -15.45 -4.38
N ALA A 346 -14.94 -15.72 -4.56
CA ALA A 346 -14.09 -16.25 -3.51
C ALA A 346 -13.97 -15.29 -2.32
N ALA A 347 -13.79 -13.99 -2.58
CA ALA A 347 -13.76 -12.96 -1.56
C ALA A 347 -15.12 -12.86 -0.84
N ALA A 348 -16.23 -12.87 -1.57
CA ALA A 348 -17.58 -12.84 -1.01
C ALA A 348 -17.84 -14.03 -0.07
N TYR A 349 -17.41 -15.23 -0.46
CA TYR A 349 -17.52 -16.41 0.42
C TYR A 349 -16.62 -16.31 1.66
N ALA A 350 -15.41 -15.73 1.53
CA ALA A 350 -14.53 -15.54 2.68
C ALA A 350 -15.13 -14.57 3.71
N GLU A 351 -15.66 -13.42 3.25
CA GLU A 351 -16.36 -12.46 4.12
C GLU A 351 -17.62 -13.07 4.75
N ALA A 352 -18.38 -13.88 3.97
CA ALA A 352 -19.53 -14.59 4.51
C ALA A 352 -19.13 -15.59 5.61
N ALA A 353 -17.98 -16.26 5.46
CA ALA A 353 -17.47 -17.20 6.45
C ALA A 353 -17.17 -16.53 7.80
N ASP A 354 -16.60 -15.30 7.74
CA ASP A 354 -16.25 -14.53 8.94
C ASP A 354 -17.49 -13.88 9.60
N SER A 355 -18.58 -13.68 8.83
CA SER A 355 -19.81 -13.03 9.30
C SER A 355 -20.87 -14.01 9.85
N ILE A 356 -20.68 -15.32 9.70
CA ILE A 356 -21.65 -16.33 10.10
C ILE A 356 -21.30 -16.91 11.46
N ASP A 357 -22.21 -16.79 12.44
CA ASP A 357 -22.02 -17.34 13.80
C ASP A 357 -22.00 -18.88 13.84
N ASP A 358 -22.66 -19.56 12.90
CA ASP A 358 -22.69 -21.02 12.84
C ASP A 358 -21.37 -21.58 12.29
N PRO A 359 -20.59 -22.33 13.11
CA PRO A 359 -19.27 -22.81 12.68
C PRO A 359 -19.33 -23.83 11.51
N GLY A 360 -20.46 -24.54 11.34
CA GLY A 360 -20.64 -25.48 10.24
C GLY A 360 -20.83 -24.76 8.91
N ARG A 361 -21.70 -23.74 8.90
CA ARG A 361 -21.93 -22.88 7.74
C ARG A 361 -20.69 -22.05 7.42
N GLY A 362 -19.99 -21.49 8.42
CA GLY A 362 -18.74 -20.76 8.23
C GLY A 362 -17.67 -21.61 7.53
N ARG A 363 -17.48 -22.87 7.97
CA ARG A 363 -16.57 -23.81 7.29
C ARG A 363 -16.98 -24.09 5.85
N ALA A 364 -18.27 -24.29 5.58
CA ALA A 364 -18.77 -24.52 4.21
C ALA A 364 -18.49 -23.31 3.30
N MET A 365 -18.63 -22.08 3.80
CA MET A 365 -18.27 -20.85 3.08
C MET A 365 -16.76 -20.77 2.84
N SER A 366 -15.93 -21.05 3.84
CA SER A 366 -14.47 -21.08 3.70
C SER A 366 -13.99 -22.10 2.65
N GLU A 367 -14.63 -23.27 2.59
CA GLU A 367 -14.35 -24.29 1.57
C GLU A 367 -14.80 -23.81 0.17
N ALA A 368 -15.95 -23.14 0.08
CA ALA A 368 -16.41 -22.53 -1.17
C ALA A 368 -15.42 -21.46 -1.65
N ALA A 369 -15.00 -20.55 -0.76
CA ALA A 369 -13.98 -19.56 -1.04
C ALA A 369 -12.69 -20.18 -1.59
N ARG A 370 -12.23 -21.27 -0.96
CA ARG A 370 -11.03 -22.01 -1.41
C ARG A 370 -11.20 -22.60 -2.81
N ARG A 371 -12.37 -23.17 -3.12
CA ARG A 371 -12.65 -23.74 -4.45
C ARG A 371 -12.62 -22.67 -5.53
N GLU A 372 -13.32 -21.55 -5.29
CA GLU A 372 -13.39 -20.43 -6.23
C GLU A 372 -12.02 -19.79 -6.45
N ALA A 373 -11.27 -19.49 -5.38
CA ALA A 373 -9.91 -18.95 -5.49
C ALA A 373 -8.95 -19.92 -6.23
N SER A 374 -9.10 -21.23 -6.03
CA SER A 374 -8.31 -22.24 -6.75
C SER A 374 -8.69 -22.31 -8.22
N LEU A 375 -9.97 -22.14 -8.55
CA LEU A 375 -10.44 -22.05 -9.92
C LEU A 375 -9.94 -20.78 -10.60
N THR A 376 -10.01 -19.65 -9.90
CA THR A 376 -9.42 -18.39 -10.37
C THR A 376 -7.97 -18.58 -10.81
N LEU A 377 -7.12 -19.20 -9.97
CA LEU A 377 -5.71 -19.41 -10.29
C LEU A 377 -5.47 -20.44 -11.41
N LYS A 378 -6.45 -21.28 -11.77
CA LYS A 378 -6.40 -22.13 -12.97
C LYS A 378 -6.72 -21.34 -14.23
N LEU A 379 -7.66 -20.39 -14.15
CA LEU A 379 -8.06 -19.52 -15.25
C LEU A 379 -7.04 -18.40 -15.46
N ASP A 380 -6.62 -17.76 -14.37
CA ASP A 380 -5.59 -16.71 -14.34
C ASP A 380 -4.62 -16.93 -13.16
N PRO A 381 -3.43 -17.51 -13.43
CA PRO A 381 -2.41 -17.73 -12.40
C PRO A 381 -1.84 -16.45 -11.78
N GLN A 382 -2.16 -15.27 -12.32
CA GLN A 382 -1.64 -13.97 -11.88
C GLN A 382 -2.65 -13.18 -11.02
N ASP A 383 -3.86 -13.70 -10.80
CA ASP A 383 -4.89 -13.01 -10.02
C ASP A 383 -4.47 -12.79 -8.55
N ALA A 384 -4.27 -11.53 -8.18
CA ALA A 384 -3.82 -11.12 -6.85
C ALA A 384 -4.88 -11.38 -5.77
N GLY A 385 -6.17 -11.25 -6.11
CA GLY A 385 -7.30 -11.47 -5.19
C GLY A 385 -7.38 -12.90 -4.71
N ALA A 386 -7.19 -13.85 -5.61
CA ALA A 386 -7.21 -15.28 -5.26
C ALA A 386 -6.08 -15.66 -4.28
N TYR A 387 -4.86 -15.11 -4.45
CA TYR A 387 -3.78 -15.32 -3.48
C TYR A 387 -4.10 -14.69 -2.13
N ALA A 388 -4.71 -13.50 -2.12
CA ALA A 388 -5.14 -12.85 -0.89
C ALA A 388 -6.15 -13.70 -0.11
N VAL A 389 -7.21 -14.18 -0.79
CA VAL A 389 -8.21 -15.06 -0.21
C VAL A 389 -7.58 -16.36 0.32
N LEU A 390 -6.77 -17.04 -0.49
CA LEU A 390 -6.12 -18.29 -0.07
C LEU A 390 -5.22 -18.10 1.14
N SER A 391 -4.52 -16.97 1.25
CA SER A 391 -3.72 -16.63 2.44
C SER A 391 -4.60 -16.41 3.67
N GLY A 392 -5.74 -15.72 3.53
CA GLY A 392 -6.72 -15.51 4.60
C GLY A 392 -7.33 -16.80 5.15
N LEU A 393 -7.51 -17.81 4.29
CA LEU A 393 -8.10 -19.11 4.65
C LEU A 393 -7.10 -20.09 5.33
N VAL A 394 -5.84 -19.69 5.48
CA VAL A 394 -4.85 -20.46 6.28
C VAL A 394 -5.01 -20.07 7.74
N PRO A 395 -4.89 -21.03 8.68
CA PRO A 395 -4.98 -20.73 10.12
C PRO A 395 -4.11 -19.52 10.52
N PRO A 396 -4.62 -18.59 11.35
CA PRO A 396 -3.90 -17.35 11.71
C PRO A 396 -2.51 -17.58 12.30
N SER A 397 -2.29 -18.72 12.99
CA SER A 397 -1.00 -19.10 13.59
C SER A 397 0.00 -19.72 12.61
N ASP A 398 -0.41 -20.09 11.39
CA ASP A 398 0.49 -20.65 10.37
C ASP A 398 1.03 -19.55 9.44
N PHE A 399 1.84 -18.66 10.02
CA PHE A 399 2.44 -17.52 9.32
C PHE A 399 3.29 -17.93 8.12
N ARG A 400 3.98 -19.09 8.21
CA ARG A 400 4.85 -19.57 7.10
C ARG A 400 4.04 -19.93 5.87
N ALA A 401 2.94 -20.65 6.04
CA ALA A 401 2.07 -21.00 4.92
C ALA A 401 1.43 -19.75 4.30
N ARG A 402 0.96 -18.81 5.15
CA ARG A 402 0.40 -17.53 4.70
C ARG A 402 1.43 -16.69 3.94
N GLU A 403 2.64 -16.49 4.46
CA GLU A 403 3.75 -15.77 3.81
C GLU A 403 4.08 -16.40 2.46
N SER A 404 4.17 -17.74 2.39
CA SER A 404 4.47 -18.45 1.14
C SER A 404 3.45 -18.18 0.04
N ILE A 405 2.16 -18.12 0.38
CA ILE A 405 1.08 -17.82 -0.58
C ILE A 405 1.17 -16.37 -1.06
N LEU A 406 1.33 -15.41 -0.13
CA LEU A 406 1.43 -13.99 -0.44
C LEU A 406 2.64 -13.68 -1.33
N LEU A 407 3.81 -14.20 -0.98
CA LEU A 407 5.04 -14.01 -1.77
C LEU A 407 4.93 -14.65 -3.16
N ARG A 408 4.22 -15.78 -3.30
CA ARG A 408 3.92 -16.37 -4.60
C ARG A 408 3.03 -15.42 -5.42
N GLY A 409 1.96 -14.89 -4.84
CA GLY A 409 1.10 -13.90 -5.50
C GLY A 409 1.89 -12.67 -5.94
N ILE A 410 2.70 -12.08 -5.06
CA ILE A 410 3.56 -10.92 -5.38
C ILE A 410 4.54 -11.22 -6.51
N LYS A 411 5.09 -12.44 -6.56
CA LYS A 411 6.02 -12.85 -7.62
C LYS A 411 5.37 -12.99 -8.98
N PHE A 412 4.13 -13.50 -9.04
CA PHE A 412 3.41 -13.79 -10.27
C PHE A 412 2.59 -12.60 -10.78
N ALA A 413 2.10 -11.75 -9.89
CA ALA A 413 1.37 -10.54 -10.26
C ALA A 413 2.31 -9.54 -10.95
N ARG A 414 2.38 -9.64 -12.29
CA ARG A 414 3.29 -8.83 -13.12
C ARG A 414 2.63 -7.62 -13.75
N HIS A 415 1.31 -7.48 -13.63
CA HIS A 415 0.59 -6.39 -14.26
C HIS A 415 0.51 -5.16 -13.35
N PRO A 416 1.04 -4.00 -13.80
CA PRO A 416 0.95 -2.75 -13.03
C PRO A 416 -0.49 -2.22 -12.87
N LYS A 417 -1.49 -2.90 -13.47
CA LYS A 417 -2.91 -2.52 -13.45
C LYS A 417 -3.75 -3.29 -12.43
N GLU A 418 -3.20 -4.32 -11.78
CA GLU A 418 -3.92 -5.10 -10.78
C GLU A 418 -3.83 -4.46 -9.39
N PRO A 419 -4.79 -4.74 -8.50
CA PRO A 419 -4.76 -4.27 -7.11
C PRO A 419 -3.68 -4.99 -6.27
N LEU A 420 -2.43 -4.98 -6.74
CA LEU A 420 -1.25 -5.48 -6.03
C LEU A 420 -1.09 -4.85 -4.65
N GLY A 421 -1.62 -3.66 -4.47
CA GLY A 421 -1.63 -2.95 -3.20
C GLY A 421 -2.23 -3.77 -2.06
N ALA A 422 -3.19 -4.65 -2.34
CA ALA A 422 -3.77 -5.55 -1.35
C ALA A 422 -2.75 -6.61 -0.89
N LEU A 423 -2.08 -7.32 -1.82
CA LEU A 423 -1.06 -8.33 -1.45
C LEU A 423 0.10 -7.73 -0.67
N TYR A 424 0.59 -6.55 -1.09
CA TYR A 424 1.63 -5.84 -0.34
C TYR A 424 1.15 -5.45 1.07
N SER A 425 -0.12 -5.01 1.20
CA SER A 425 -0.69 -4.68 2.51
C SER A 425 -0.86 -5.91 3.40
N TYR A 426 -1.29 -7.06 2.86
CA TYR A 426 -1.39 -8.31 3.61
C TYR A 426 -0.03 -8.85 4.04
N GLU A 427 0.97 -8.84 3.14
CA GLU A 427 2.34 -9.24 3.49
C GLU A 427 2.93 -8.31 4.55
N GLY A 428 2.78 -6.98 4.39
CA GLY A 428 3.20 -6.02 5.40
C GLY A 428 2.53 -6.24 6.76
N THR A 429 1.24 -6.58 6.78
CA THR A 429 0.52 -6.90 8.03
C THR A 429 1.07 -8.20 8.65
N LEU A 430 1.28 -9.25 7.85
CA LEU A 430 1.88 -10.50 8.32
C LEU A 430 3.25 -10.28 8.93
N LEU A 431 4.12 -9.52 8.26
CA LEU A 431 5.45 -9.19 8.76
C LEU A 431 5.41 -8.41 10.07
N GLY A 432 4.46 -7.48 10.21
CA GLY A 432 4.16 -6.80 11.47
C GLY A 432 3.74 -7.78 12.57
N ASN A 433 2.92 -8.77 12.25
CA ASN A 433 2.44 -9.79 13.17
C ASN A 433 3.52 -10.78 13.63
N VAL A 434 4.62 -10.91 12.89
CA VAL A 434 5.78 -11.75 13.29
C VAL A 434 6.96 -10.93 13.81
N GLY A 435 6.80 -9.62 14.01
CA GLY A 435 7.79 -8.72 14.59
C GLY A 435 8.88 -8.22 13.63
N ARG A 436 8.73 -8.41 12.32
CA ARG A 436 9.63 -7.92 11.27
C ARG A 436 9.18 -6.53 10.79
N LEU A 437 9.20 -5.56 11.70
CA LEU A 437 8.59 -4.24 11.49
C LEU A 437 9.25 -3.43 10.36
N ARG A 438 10.58 -3.54 10.17
CA ARG A 438 11.31 -2.84 9.11
C ARG A 438 10.86 -3.31 7.73
N GLU A 439 10.74 -4.62 7.55
CA GLU A 439 10.25 -5.20 6.30
C GLU A 439 8.75 -4.91 6.12
N SER A 440 7.96 -5.02 7.19
CA SER A 440 6.55 -4.62 7.21
C SER A 440 6.35 -3.18 6.70
N LEU A 441 7.17 -2.23 7.19
CA LEU A 441 7.12 -0.84 6.74
C LEU A 441 7.34 -0.71 5.23
N SER A 442 8.33 -1.42 4.69
CA SER A 442 8.64 -1.39 3.25
C SER A 442 7.44 -1.85 2.41
N PHE A 443 6.81 -2.95 2.79
CA PHE A 443 5.61 -3.45 2.11
C PHE A 443 4.40 -2.52 2.25
N GLN A 444 4.18 -1.93 3.43
CA GLN A 444 3.07 -0.99 3.61
C GLN A 444 3.26 0.33 2.87
N LEU A 445 4.51 0.81 2.72
CA LEU A 445 4.81 1.97 1.89
C LEU A 445 4.52 1.71 0.40
N ILE A 446 4.86 0.51 -0.10
CA ILE A 446 4.49 0.10 -1.47
C ILE A 446 2.98 0.02 -1.60
N ALA A 447 2.29 -0.62 -0.66
CA ALA A 447 0.83 -0.71 -0.66
C ALA A 447 0.16 0.68 -0.68
N GLN A 448 0.69 1.63 0.09
CA GLN A 448 0.21 3.02 0.12
C GLN A 448 0.49 3.76 -1.20
N ALA A 449 1.63 3.50 -1.84
CA ALA A 449 1.98 4.11 -3.11
C ALA A 449 1.10 3.62 -4.27
N THR A 450 0.61 2.37 -4.21
CA THR A 450 -0.31 1.79 -5.20
C THR A 450 -1.76 2.21 -5.00
N ASP A 451 -2.13 2.63 -3.79
CA ASP A 451 -3.47 3.13 -3.46
C ASP A 451 -3.35 4.35 -2.55
N LYS A 452 -3.10 5.49 -3.16
CA LYS A 452 -2.94 6.77 -2.48
C LYS A 452 -4.22 7.29 -1.83
N TRP A 453 -5.36 6.76 -2.23
CA TRP A 453 -6.69 7.18 -1.79
C TRP A 453 -7.24 6.33 -0.64
N GLY A 454 -6.56 5.24 -0.31
CA GLY A 454 -6.96 4.32 0.76
C GLY A 454 -6.55 4.80 2.16
N ALA A 455 -7.50 5.32 2.95
CA ALA A 455 -7.28 5.69 4.35
C ALA A 455 -6.66 4.56 5.20
N PRO A 456 -7.11 3.30 5.09
CA PRO A 456 -6.56 2.20 5.88
C PRO A 456 -5.06 1.96 5.67
N LYS A 457 -4.55 2.18 4.45
CA LYS A 457 -3.12 2.00 4.16
C LYS A 457 -2.25 3.08 4.79
N ALA A 458 -2.71 4.34 4.76
CA ALA A 458 -2.01 5.46 5.39
C ALA A 458 -1.89 5.27 6.90
N VAL A 459 -2.96 4.84 7.58
CA VAL A 459 -2.93 4.60 9.04
C VAL A 459 -2.08 3.40 9.41
N LYS A 460 -2.00 2.35 8.58
CA LYS A 460 -1.07 1.22 8.80
C LYS A 460 0.39 1.66 8.79
N VAL A 461 0.78 2.55 7.88
CA VAL A 461 2.14 3.14 7.86
C VAL A 461 2.40 3.91 9.15
N ALA A 462 1.45 4.76 9.59
CA ALA A 462 1.57 5.48 10.87
C ALA A 462 1.76 4.53 12.06
N LEU A 463 0.96 3.46 12.11
CA LEU A 463 1.03 2.44 13.16
C LEU A 463 2.40 1.76 13.23
N ILE A 464 2.96 1.36 12.07
CA ILE A 464 4.25 0.68 12.06
C ILE A 464 5.36 1.63 12.52
N TYR A 465 5.36 2.90 12.09
CA TYR A 465 6.30 3.88 12.63
C TYR A 465 6.17 4.03 14.15
N ALA A 466 4.94 4.07 14.70
CA ALA A 466 4.72 4.12 16.14
C ALA A 466 5.26 2.88 16.86
N ASN A 467 5.01 1.69 16.31
CA ASN A 467 5.50 0.42 16.84
C ASN A 467 7.04 0.31 16.79
N MET A 468 7.67 0.94 15.81
CA MET A 468 9.13 1.06 15.72
C MET A 468 9.70 2.14 16.66
N GLY A 469 8.87 2.92 17.36
CA GLY A 469 9.27 4.05 18.18
C GLY A 469 9.61 5.33 17.41
N ASN A 470 9.41 5.35 16.09
CA ASN A 470 9.61 6.56 15.28
C ASN A 470 8.36 7.46 15.32
N LEU A 471 8.18 8.13 16.48
CA LEU A 471 7.00 8.95 16.74
C LEU A 471 6.87 10.20 15.86
N PRO A 472 7.95 10.88 15.43
CA PRO A 472 7.82 12.00 14.49
C PRO A 472 7.18 11.56 13.16
N ALA A 473 7.63 10.45 12.57
CA ALA A 473 7.06 9.93 11.35
C ALA A 473 5.61 9.44 11.56
N ALA A 474 5.34 8.75 12.67
CA ALA A 474 3.99 8.29 13.01
C ALA A 474 2.99 9.44 13.09
N ARG A 475 3.38 10.54 13.78
CA ARG A 475 2.54 11.75 13.92
C ARG A 475 2.30 12.44 12.59
N ASP A 476 3.31 12.53 11.74
CA ASP A 476 3.15 13.15 10.42
C ASP A 476 2.20 12.36 9.52
N TRP A 477 2.32 11.03 9.51
CA TRP A 477 1.41 10.17 8.76
C TRP A 477 -0.02 10.22 9.27
N ILE A 478 -0.25 10.15 10.59
CA ILE A 478 -1.61 10.17 11.13
C ILE A 478 -2.25 11.56 11.03
N ARG A 479 -1.47 12.65 11.12
CA ARG A 479 -1.94 14.02 10.90
C ARG A 479 -2.43 14.17 9.44
N ARG A 480 -1.63 13.78 8.44
CA ARG A 480 -2.02 13.82 7.02
C ARG A 480 -3.25 12.95 6.75
N ALA A 481 -3.33 11.78 7.36
CA ALA A 481 -4.52 10.94 7.26
C ALA A 481 -5.75 11.63 7.87
N ALA A 482 -5.61 12.28 9.02
CA ALA A 482 -6.72 13.00 9.66
C ALA A 482 -7.16 14.25 8.91
N GLU A 483 -6.24 14.94 8.23
CA GLU A 483 -6.56 16.07 7.35
C GLU A 483 -7.34 15.62 6.11
N ARG A 484 -6.98 14.45 5.56
CA ARG A 484 -7.57 13.92 4.32
C ARG A 484 -8.86 13.14 4.55
N TRP A 485 -8.96 12.38 5.64
CA TRP A 485 -10.11 11.52 5.96
C TRP A 485 -10.57 11.71 7.42
N PRO A 486 -11.00 12.92 7.82
CA PRO A 486 -11.27 13.27 9.21
C PRO A 486 -12.38 12.43 9.86
N ASN A 487 -13.32 11.92 9.05
CA ASN A 487 -14.48 11.14 9.51
C ASN A 487 -14.32 9.62 9.35
N HIS A 488 -13.20 9.16 8.78
CA HIS A 488 -12.97 7.73 8.59
C HIS A 488 -12.71 7.02 9.93
N SER A 489 -13.44 5.93 10.22
CA SER A 489 -13.38 5.20 11.50
C SER A 489 -11.97 4.75 11.86
N ALA A 490 -11.24 4.15 10.92
CA ALA A 490 -9.86 3.73 11.14
C ALA A 490 -8.93 4.92 11.49
N VAL A 491 -9.10 6.07 10.83
CA VAL A 491 -8.31 7.26 11.14
C VAL A 491 -8.58 7.74 12.57
N ARG A 492 -9.86 7.76 13.00
CA ARG A 492 -10.24 8.11 14.38
C ARG A 492 -9.61 7.15 15.38
N SER A 493 -9.76 5.85 15.18
CA SER A 493 -9.24 4.82 16.09
C SER A 493 -7.72 4.88 16.21
N TYR A 494 -6.99 5.05 15.10
CA TYR A 494 -5.52 5.15 15.15
C TYR A 494 -5.01 6.50 15.66
N ARG A 495 -5.78 7.58 15.54
CA ARG A 495 -5.47 8.84 16.25
C ARG A 495 -5.53 8.63 17.76
N LEU A 496 -6.59 8.01 18.27
CA LEU A 496 -6.72 7.65 19.69
C LEU A 496 -5.58 6.73 20.15
N TYR A 497 -5.25 5.73 19.33
CA TYR A 497 -4.14 4.81 19.61
C TYR A 497 -2.80 5.54 19.75
N ILE A 498 -2.41 6.36 18.77
CA ILE A 498 -1.14 7.07 18.79
C ILE A 498 -1.11 8.07 19.94
N ALA A 499 -2.17 8.84 20.12
CA ALA A 499 -2.28 9.80 21.21
C ALA A 499 -2.22 9.12 22.59
N GLY A 500 -3.07 8.11 22.80
CA GLY A 500 -3.19 7.41 24.08
C GLY A 500 -1.91 6.70 24.51
N PHE A 501 -1.19 6.07 23.61
CA PHE A 501 0.02 5.31 23.97
C PHE A 501 1.31 6.13 23.94
N TYR A 502 1.44 7.11 23.05
CA TYR A 502 2.73 7.70 22.72
C TYR A 502 2.84 9.21 22.96
N GLU A 503 1.73 9.91 23.20
CA GLU A 503 1.77 11.34 23.44
C GLU A 503 1.81 11.69 24.93
N LYS A 504 2.16 12.95 25.23
CA LYS A 504 2.03 13.48 26.57
C LYS A 504 0.56 13.52 26.98
N PRO A 505 0.23 13.34 28.26
CA PRO A 505 -1.16 13.26 28.73
C PRO A 505 -2.05 14.43 28.28
N ALA A 506 -1.56 15.67 28.35
CA ALA A 506 -2.32 16.84 27.93
C ALA A 506 -2.65 16.84 26.44
N ASP A 507 -1.67 16.47 25.57
CA ASP A 507 -1.85 16.40 24.12
C ASP A 507 -2.77 15.24 23.74
N ALA A 508 -2.64 14.11 24.46
CA ALA A 508 -3.50 12.95 24.29
C ALA A 508 -4.96 13.26 24.62
N LEU A 509 -5.22 13.93 25.74
CA LEU A 509 -6.58 14.34 26.14
C LEU A 509 -7.18 15.33 25.15
N ALA A 510 -6.41 16.32 24.66
CA ALA A 510 -6.87 17.23 23.62
C ALA A 510 -7.22 16.51 22.30
N THR A 511 -6.45 15.48 21.93
CA THR A 511 -6.74 14.64 20.75
C THR A 511 -8.01 13.82 20.96
N ILE A 512 -8.21 13.24 22.15
CA ILE A 512 -9.42 12.49 22.52
C ILE A 512 -10.64 13.40 22.41
N ASP A 513 -10.58 14.63 22.93
CA ASP A 513 -11.67 15.61 22.85
C ASP A 513 -12.01 15.96 21.39
N ALA A 514 -10.97 16.20 20.58
CA ALA A 514 -11.15 16.51 19.16
C ALA A 514 -11.74 15.33 18.36
N VAL A 515 -11.47 14.10 18.76
CA VAL A 515 -12.06 12.88 18.14
C VAL A 515 -13.49 12.73 18.63
N ALA A 516 -13.75 12.85 19.94
CA ALA A 516 -15.10 12.73 20.52
C ALA A 516 -16.10 13.73 19.93
N ALA A 517 -15.65 14.97 19.67
CA ALA A 517 -16.49 16.01 19.05
C ALA A 517 -16.99 15.66 17.64
N ARG A 518 -16.38 14.66 16.97
CA ARG A 518 -16.74 14.20 15.62
C ARG A 518 -17.25 12.77 15.59
N ALA A 519 -17.18 12.05 16.70
CA ALA A 519 -17.64 10.67 16.81
C ALA A 519 -19.18 10.60 16.84
N PRO A 520 -19.77 9.45 16.44
CA PRO A 520 -21.17 9.19 16.74
C PRO A 520 -21.47 9.28 18.24
N PRO A 521 -22.71 9.61 18.63
CA PRO A 521 -23.07 9.76 20.05
C PRO A 521 -22.77 8.55 20.94
N ASP A 522 -22.81 7.35 20.35
CA ASP A 522 -22.65 6.06 21.06
C ASP A 522 -21.25 5.43 20.92
N ASP A 523 -20.24 6.22 20.53
CA ASP A 523 -18.89 5.71 20.24
C ASP A 523 -18.21 5.01 21.43
N GLY A 524 -18.50 5.39 22.67
CA GLY A 524 -17.92 4.79 23.90
C GLY A 524 -16.38 4.81 24.00
N GLN A 525 -15.68 4.72 22.88
CA GLN A 525 -14.22 4.61 22.80
C GLN A 525 -13.49 5.78 23.47
N SER A 526 -13.96 7.00 23.23
CA SER A 526 -13.31 8.20 23.74
C SER A 526 -13.26 8.22 25.28
N ALA A 527 -14.29 7.72 25.96
CA ALA A 527 -14.34 7.61 27.41
C ALA A 527 -13.30 6.62 27.95
N VAL A 528 -13.17 5.46 27.30
CA VAL A 528 -12.18 4.43 27.65
C VAL A 528 -10.75 4.97 27.49
N TRP A 529 -10.45 5.61 26.37
CA TRP A 529 -9.14 6.23 26.13
C TRP A 529 -8.82 7.33 27.14
N ARG A 530 -9.80 8.14 27.51
CA ARG A 530 -9.63 9.17 28.56
C ARG A 530 -9.26 8.55 29.89
N SER A 531 -10.05 7.57 30.38
CA SER A 531 -9.77 6.86 31.63
C SER A 531 -8.38 6.24 31.64
N PHE A 532 -7.97 5.63 30.53
CA PHE A 532 -6.63 5.07 30.35
C PHE A 532 -5.52 6.15 30.47
N VAL A 533 -5.64 7.28 29.74
CA VAL A 533 -4.63 8.34 29.73
C VAL A 533 -4.51 8.99 31.11
N GLU A 534 -5.62 9.24 31.81
CA GLU A 534 -5.64 9.79 33.17
C GLU A 534 -4.95 8.85 34.16
N ALA A 535 -5.26 7.54 34.13
CA ALA A 535 -4.64 6.54 34.97
C ALA A 535 -3.13 6.41 34.70
N ARG A 536 -2.72 6.39 33.44
CA ARG A 536 -1.31 6.36 33.01
C ARG A 536 -0.55 7.61 33.53
N SER A 537 -1.19 8.76 33.47
CA SER A 537 -0.62 10.03 33.91
C SER A 537 -0.40 10.11 35.42
N ALA A 538 -1.41 9.67 36.18
CA ALA A 538 -1.41 9.76 37.63
C ALA A 538 -0.41 8.80 38.30
N ARG A 539 0.08 7.76 37.60
CA ARG A 539 0.96 6.72 38.15
C ARG A 539 0.49 6.14 39.49
N SER A 540 -0.83 6.10 39.67
CA SER A 540 -1.48 5.60 40.89
C SER A 540 -1.95 4.18 40.71
N PRO A 541 -1.52 3.21 41.54
CA PRO A 541 -2.01 1.82 41.46
C PRO A 541 -3.53 1.71 41.59
N ARG A 542 -4.15 2.57 42.39
CA ARG A 542 -5.62 2.61 42.56
C ARG A 542 -6.30 3.03 41.26
N LEU A 543 -5.81 4.07 40.59
CA LEU A 543 -6.38 4.53 39.32
C LEU A 543 -6.11 3.52 38.17
N ALA A 544 -4.93 2.89 38.18
CA ALA A 544 -4.63 1.82 37.25
C ALA A 544 -5.60 0.65 37.38
N ALA A 545 -5.92 0.23 38.60
CA ALA A 545 -6.89 -0.85 38.85
C ALA A 545 -8.32 -0.48 38.39
N VAL A 546 -8.76 0.76 38.64
CA VAL A 546 -10.06 1.26 38.16
C VAL A 546 -10.11 1.28 36.63
N ALA A 547 -9.08 1.86 36.00
CA ALA A 547 -8.99 1.90 34.54
C ALA A 547 -8.93 0.50 33.93
N ALA A 548 -8.19 -0.45 34.55
CA ALA A 548 -8.14 -1.84 34.11
C ALA A 548 -9.51 -2.53 34.10
N HIS A 549 -10.39 -2.19 35.04
CA HIS A 549 -11.77 -2.69 35.04
C HIS A 549 -12.58 -2.10 33.88
N ILE A 550 -12.56 -0.78 33.73
CA ILE A 550 -13.24 -0.09 32.62
C ILE A 550 -12.78 -0.62 31.25
N ILE A 551 -11.47 -0.81 31.08
CA ILE A 551 -10.88 -1.31 29.83
C ILE A 551 -11.38 -2.73 29.52
N ARG A 552 -11.45 -3.63 30.52
CA ARG A 552 -11.96 -4.99 30.30
C ARG A 552 -13.43 -4.99 29.93
N ASP A 553 -14.24 -4.23 30.66
CA ASP A 553 -15.68 -4.12 30.36
C ASP A 553 -15.92 -3.58 28.96
N ALA A 554 -15.15 -2.56 28.57
CA ALA A 554 -15.21 -1.99 27.23
C ALA A 554 -14.78 -2.99 26.13
N ALA A 555 -13.79 -3.84 26.40
CA ALA A 555 -13.37 -4.88 25.48
C ALA A 555 -14.42 -6.01 25.36
N ASP A 556 -15.09 -6.35 26.47
CA ASP A 556 -16.20 -7.31 26.48
C ASP A 556 -17.43 -6.79 25.72
N GLN A 557 -17.63 -5.47 25.71
CA GLN A 557 -18.68 -4.77 24.95
C GLN A 557 -18.29 -4.46 23.50
N GLY A 558 -17.07 -4.81 23.05
CA GLY A 558 -16.59 -4.52 21.70
C GLY A 558 -16.24 -3.04 21.43
N GLN A 559 -16.20 -2.19 22.46
CA GLN A 559 -15.84 -0.77 22.34
C GLN A 559 -14.35 -0.57 22.03
N VAL A 560 -13.49 -1.49 22.48
CA VAL A 560 -12.07 -1.56 22.13
C VAL A 560 -11.71 -3.01 21.75
N THR A 561 -10.70 -3.19 20.91
CA THR A 561 -10.23 -4.52 20.53
C THR A 561 -9.48 -5.20 21.67
N ARG A 562 -9.39 -6.53 21.65
CA ARG A 562 -8.61 -7.29 22.64
C ARG A 562 -7.13 -6.89 22.65
N GLU A 563 -6.55 -6.60 21.50
CA GLU A 563 -5.17 -6.11 21.42
C GLU A 563 -5.03 -4.73 22.11
N THR A 564 -6.03 -3.86 21.98
CA THR A 564 -6.04 -2.56 22.65
C THR A 564 -6.15 -2.74 24.17
N GLU A 565 -7.03 -3.62 24.67
CA GLU A 565 -7.11 -4.01 26.07
C GLU A 565 -5.73 -4.44 26.60
N ILE A 566 -5.12 -5.43 25.92
CA ILE A 566 -3.83 -6.01 26.30
C ILE A 566 -2.76 -4.93 26.39
N MET A 567 -2.70 -4.05 25.40
CA MET A 567 -1.72 -2.95 25.36
C MET A 567 -1.97 -1.90 26.47
N MET A 568 -3.22 -1.55 26.73
CA MET A 568 -3.56 -0.61 27.81
C MET A 568 -3.16 -1.17 29.18
N LEU A 569 -3.48 -2.45 29.44
CA LEU A 569 -3.06 -3.13 30.67
C LEU A 569 -1.53 -3.16 30.82
N ALA A 570 -0.82 -3.50 29.75
CA ALA A 570 0.66 -3.50 29.74
C ALA A 570 1.23 -2.10 30.03
N ALA A 571 0.64 -1.04 29.44
CA ALA A 571 1.04 0.35 29.64
C ALA A 571 0.77 0.87 31.06
N LEU A 572 -0.24 0.35 31.74
CA LEU A 572 -0.53 0.63 33.15
C LEU A 572 0.37 -0.15 34.13
N GLY A 573 1.25 -1.02 33.61
CA GLY A 573 2.12 -1.88 34.43
C GLY A 573 1.48 -3.19 34.86
N GLU A 574 0.25 -3.45 34.44
CA GLU A 574 -0.53 -4.66 34.75
C GLU A 574 -0.15 -5.83 33.82
N THR A 575 1.17 -6.12 33.75
CA THR A 575 1.75 -7.08 32.78
C THR A 575 1.11 -8.47 32.88
N LYS A 576 0.89 -8.97 34.11
CA LYS A 576 0.25 -10.29 34.30
C LYS A 576 -1.17 -10.28 33.75
N GLN A 577 -1.96 -9.24 34.04
CA GLN A 577 -3.33 -9.12 33.54
C GLN A 577 -3.37 -9.03 32.02
N ALA A 578 -2.37 -8.36 31.39
CA ALA A 578 -2.23 -8.27 29.95
C ALA A 578 -1.97 -9.67 29.30
N ILE A 579 -1.07 -10.46 29.89
CA ILE A 579 -0.79 -11.84 29.44
C ILE A 579 -2.02 -12.73 29.67
N ASP A 580 -2.69 -12.61 30.82
CA ASP A 580 -3.92 -13.37 31.11
C ASP A 580 -5.04 -12.99 30.13
N ALA A 581 -5.20 -11.72 29.75
CA ALA A 581 -6.16 -11.28 28.73
C ALA A 581 -5.87 -11.90 27.37
N ALA A 582 -4.61 -11.92 26.94
CA ALA A 582 -4.20 -12.58 25.71
C ALA A 582 -4.49 -14.09 25.72
N ASN A 583 -4.19 -14.77 26.84
CA ASN A 583 -4.46 -16.18 26.99
C ASN A 583 -5.97 -16.49 26.99
N ARG A 584 -6.78 -15.69 27.69
CA ARG A 584 -8.26 -15.84 27.66
C ARG A 584 -8.81 -15.69 26.24
N ALA A 585 -8.37 -14.70 25.48
CA ALA A 585 -8.79 -14.55 24.10
C ALA A 585 -8.49 -15.80 23.26
N LEU A 586 -7.28 -16.36 23.40
CA LEU A 586 -6.90 -17.60 22.72
C LEU A 586 -7.70 -18.83 23.22
N ASP A 587 -8.05 -18.91 24.50
CA ASP A 587 -8.88 -19.99 25.06
C ASP A 587 -10.30 -19.95 24.49
N HIS A 588 -10.83 -18.76 24.23
CA HIS A 588 -12.11 -18.52 23.56
C HIS A 588 -12.02 -18.50 22.02
N GLN A 589 -10.90 -18.94 21.44
CA GLN A 589 -10.65 -18.97 19.99
C GLN A 589 -10.85 -17.61 19.30
N GLN A 590 -10.70 -16.50 20.04
CA GLN A 590 -10.74 -15.15 19.47
C GLN A 590 -9.42 -14.91 18.72
N PRO A 591 -9.48 -14.46 17.47
CA PRO A 591 -8.27 -14.16 16.71
C PRO A 591 -7.53 -12.98 17.35
N LEU A 592 -6.21 -13.12 17.49
CA LEU A 592 -5.32 -12.04 17.92
C LEU A 592 -4.28 -11.77 16.86
N GLU A 593 -4.05 -10.51 16.57
CA GLU A 593 -2.95 -10.07 15.72
C GLU A 593 -1.70 -9.80 16.58
N PRO A 594 -0.68 -10.66 16.57
CA PRO A 594 0.45 -10.59 17.52
C PRO A 594 1.28 -9.32 17.46
N ARG A 595 1.08 -8.42 16.48
CA ARG A 595 1.82 -7.15 16.35
C ARG A 595 1.82 -6.31 17.63
N PHE A 596 0.82 -6.45 18.49
CA PHE A 596 0.78 -5.76 19.78
C PHE A 596 1.96 -6.13 20.69
N LEU A 597 2.56 -7.32 20.52
CA LEU A 597 3.73 -7.75 21.27
C LEU A 597 5.03 -7.02 20.87
N PHE A 598 5.06 -6.35 19.73
CA PHE A 598 6.28 -5.78 19.14
C PHE A 598 6.35 -4.26 19.24
N THR A 599 5.59 -3.68 20.15
CA THR A 599 5.55 -2.25 20.40
C THR A 599 6.44 -1.86 21.58
N PRO A 600 6.89 -0.59 21.69
CA PRO A 600 7.57 -0.10 22.89
C PRO A 600 6.70 -0.24 24.15
N VAL A 601 5.37 -0.17 24.00
CA VAL A 601 4.38 -0.22 25.11
C VAL A 601 4.37 -1.58 25.80
N THR A 602 4.56 -2.66 25.05
CA THR A 602 4.49 -4.04 25.56
C THR A 602 5.85 -4.67 25.83
N ARG A 603 6.89 -3.82 25.97
CA ARG A 603 8.27 -4.30 26.27
C ARG A 603 8.33 -5.14 27.56
N ASN A 604 7.57 -4.77 28.57
CA ASN A 604 7.45 -5.48 29.83
C ASN A 604 6.87 -6.89 29.66
N MET A 605 5.91 -7.08 28.74
CA MET A 605 5.39 -8.41 28.43
C MET A 605 6.45 -9.32 27.83
N ARG A 606 7.34 -8.79 26.97
CA ARG A 606 8.45 -9.58 26.39
C ARG A 606 9.50 -10.02 27.41
N ALA A 607 9.64 -9.29 28.51
CA ALA A 607 10.50 -9.62 29.63
C ALA A 607 9.86 -10.61 30.63
N ASP A 608 8.57 -10.84 30.53
CA ASP A 608 7.84 -11.74 31.43
C ASP A 608 8.13 -13.22 31.09
N PRO A 609 8.28 -14.10 32.09
CA PRO A 609 8.48 -15.54 31.85
C PRO A 609 7.38 -16.20 31.02
N GLY A 610 6.14 -15.72 31.09
CA GLY A 610 5.00 -16.20 30.30
C GLY A 610 5.05 -15.87 28.81
N PHE A 611 5.96 -14.98 28.38
CA PHE A 611 6.03 -14.52 26.98
C PHE A 611 6.27 -15.65 26.00
N VAL A 612 7.21 -16.55 26.29
CA VAL A 612 7.56 -17.67 25.38
C VAL A 612 6.38 -18.60 25.17
N ALA A 613 5.62 -18.90 26.24
CA ALA A 613 4.41 -19.71 26.15
C ALA A 613 3.33 -19.02 25.31
N LEU A 614 3.09 -17.73 25.52
CA LEU A 614 2.15 -16.94 24.72
C LEU A 614 2.57 -16.87 23.25
N ALA A 615 3.84 -16.58 22.98
CA ALA A 615 4.39 -16.53 21.62
C ALA A 615 4.29 -17.90 20.90
N SER A 616 4.44 -19.00 21.64
CA SER A 616 4.25 -20.35 21.11
C SER A 616 2.79 -20.61 20.73
N ARG A 617 1.84 -20.24 21.59
CA ARG A 617 0.38 -20.36 21.32
C ARG A 617 -0.05 -19.55 20.11
N LEU A 618 0.57 -18.37 19.91
CA LEU A 618 0.33 -17.50 18.75
C LEU A 618 1.02 -18.00 17.47
N GLY A 619 1.78 -19.09 17.49
CA GLY A 619 2.49 -19.64 16.33
C GLY A 619 3.82 -18.94 16.01
N LEU A 620 4.22 -17.93 16.78
CA LEU A 620 5.42 -17.13 16.52
C LEU A 620 6.71 -17.93 16.65
N ILE A 621 6.85 -18.74 17.70
CA ILE A 621 8.04 -19.59 17.91
C ILE A 621 8.21 -20.56 16.74
N LYS A 622 7.12 -21.19 16.27
CA LYS A 622 7.15 -22.07 15.09
C LYS A 622 7.66 -21.32 13.86
N TYR A 623 7.07 -20.15 13.56
CA TYR A 623 7.46 -19.34 12.40
C TYR A 623 8.94 -18.94 12.45
N TRP A 624 9.44 -18.40 13.58
CA TRP A 624 10.83 -17.95 13.70
C TRP A 624 11.84 -19.11 13.59
N ARG A 625 11.49 -20.28 14.12
CA ARG A 625 12.32 -21.50 13.99
C ARG A 625 12.37 -22.01 12.55
N GLU A 626 11.22 -22.15 11.90
CA GLU A 626 11.12 -22.73 10.56
C GLU A 626 11.70 -21.83 9.46
N THR A 627 11.63 -20.51 9.65
CA THR A 627 12.15 -19.54 8.68
C THR A 627 13.57 -19.08 8.96
N GLY A 628 14.08 -19.26 10.18
CA GLY A 628 15.31 -18.65 10.67
C GLY A 628 15.24 -17.12 10.82
N LYS A 629 14.10 -16.51 10.50
CA LYS A 629 13.90 -15.05 10.52
C LYS A 629 13.44 -14.62 11.92
N ARG A 630 14.24 -13.80 12.57
CA ARG A 630 13.96 -13.30 13.94
C ARG A 630 13.18 -12.00 13.91
N PRO A 631 12.40 -11.71 15.00
CA PRO A 631 11.80 -10.39 15.15
C PRO A 631 12.85 -9.30 15.35
N ASP A 632 12.57 -8.07 14.97
CA ASP A 632 13.51 -6.95 14.99
C ASP A 632 14.10 -6.68 16.38
N PHE A 633 13.31 -6.87 17.44
CA PHE A 633 13.76 -6.69 18.83
C PHE A 633 14.78 -7.75 19.30
N CYS A 634 14.94 -8.82 18.53
CA CYS A 634 15.86 -9.92 18.81
C CYS A 634 16.94 -10.05 17.72
N SER A 635 17.26 -8.94 17.03
CA SER A 635 18.32 -8.88 16.03
C SER A 635 19.71 -8.76 16.66
N ALA A 636 20.77 -8.83 15.83
CA ALA A 636 22.15 -8.71 16.31
C ALA A 636 22.37 -7.39 17.08
N GLY A 637 22.88 -7.47 18.31
CA GLY A 637 23.05 -6.32 19.21
C GLY A 637 21.87 -6.08 20.18
N ALA A 638 20.82 -6.89 20.13
CA ALA A 638 19.72 -6.81 21.09
C ALA A 638 20.20 -7.08 22.52
N THR A 639 19.66 -6.33 23.47
CA THR A 639 19.97 -6.55 24.89
C THR A 639 19.33 -7.84 25.42
N PRO A 640 19.91 -8.48 26.47
CA PRO A 640 19.30 -9.66 27.09
C PRO A 640 17.88 -9.43 27.63
N VAL A 641 17.53 -8.18 27.93
CA VAL A 641 16.18 -7.81 28.37
C VAL A 641 15.18 -7.83 27.19
N GLU A 642 15.65 -7.57 25.98
CA GLU A 642 14.79 -7.55 24.78
C GLU A 642 14.65 -8.94 24.16
N CYS A 643 15.77 -9.71 24.13
CA CYS A 643 15.76 -11.07 23.63
C CYS A 643 16.24 -12.03 24.75
N SER A 644 15.29 -12.47 25.56
CA SER A 644 15.60 -13.26 26.76
C SER A 644 16.31 -14.59 26.43
N PRO A 645 17.16 -15.11 27.37
CA PRO A 645 17.80 -16.43 27.19
C PRO A 645 16.77 -17.54 26.92
N GLN A 646 15.59 -17.48 27.55
CA GLN A 646 14.50 -18.43 27.34
C GLN A 646 13.98 -18.35 25.89
N LEU A 647 13.81 -17.15 25.35
CA LEU A 647 13.40 -16.98 23.95
C LEU A 647 14.48 -17.50 23.02
N LEU A 648 15.75 -17.16 23.26
CA LEU A 648 16.87 -17.67 22.45
C LEU A 648 16.96 -19.20 22.48
N ALA A 649 16.72 -19.82 23.64
CA ALA A 649 16.66 -21.28 23.75
C ALA A 649 15.48 -21.85 22.95
N ALA A 650 14.30 -21.21 23.01
CA ALA A 650 13.14 -21.63 22.24
C ALA A 650 13.33 -21.47 20.71
N LEU A 651 14.21 -20.58 20.26
CA LEU A 651 14.51 -20.34 18.85
C LEU A 651 15.62 -21.27 18.29
N LYS A 652 16.33 -22.00 19.14
CA LYS A 652 17.29 -23.01 18.67
C LYS A 652 16.53 -24.18 18.05
N THR A 653 16.86 -24.53 16.84
CA THR A 653 16.43 -25.79 16.24
C THR A 653 17.07 -26.97 16.98
N ASN A 654 16.28 -27.98 17.34
CA ASN A 654 16.80 -29.29 17.69
C ASN A 654 17.34 -29.96 16.44
#